data_eadbcce16fc1f3dd1096864dc509977a
#
_entry.id   eadbcce16fc1f3dd1096864dc509977a
#
_cell.length_a   1.000
_cell.length_b   1.000
_cell.length_c   1.000
_cell.angle_alpha   90.00
_cell.angle_beta   90.00
_cell.angle_gamma   90.00
#
_symmetry.space_group_name_H-M   'P 1'
#
loop_
_entity.id
_entity.type
_entity.pdbx_description
1 polymer ?
#
loop_
_entity_poly.entity_id
_entity_poly.type
_entity_poly.pdbx_seq_one_letter_code
_entity_poly.pdbx_strand_id
1 'polypeptide(L)'
;MSDKIAIKNQDLVLRVSHDINPSVWNEDKYFQFVNRLCGTREYQKEAIWTALRYLLGEQYENLAGLAHENWQNGSNEALVGKFRTFESFRDKLSFPDKLAGSLDLATGTGKSYVLYGIAAIMLAEGRVDRVLVLCPSTTIEDGLLEKFRELASDTELASLLGAAVPKIINGSESVVAGAICVENYHQILENATSSIRDSLIGKGARTLVLNDEAHHVYSNENGDPKKPETIRKWKAFLDSPEFGFRYIIGVSGTCYIKDSYFPDVLYRYSLRQAIENSYVKSVQYIVKADDLRDKSQKWQLVVNKHNERVDEVKGLGILPITIVVAQKTRSCDSIAAEFKDFLKETQGLSDEQVNEKVLVAHSKSKENYRLKGIDNDDNKIEWVFSVSMLTEGWDVKRVFQIVPHEERAFNSKLLIAQVMGRGLRIPIGWHMSAGQPKVVVFNHESWAGAVQGLVNDVLEFDKKIVCRNVPESEYNFELLNVEYDPRTKTKTVTKKPVDNLFKKGYVALATAQEQEEKYIEFDELMSGGVSTKWKTTLRNKTYSIDEMAQTMFDRLGEVDEAETYQQEYPIEKLKSIIKRSLEESGSSVITDESRQKLLHALNTIRQKTVEIPEARFEIVPTNFTEIRTSDYAKYDSVSASSLHKDKYLFVTGETVNHISSEEKEFYGELSDKLNSFNVVPIANKYEFKTPLNLVIADSKPEARFIEMLTNKDTALFIDKWIKSAHVGFYSINYSWRSESHHSKISNFNPDFFIVTGNRIIVAEVKGNEKLRGDDEHDYLENKGKNVWAKKHFEIINEELEKRGSDVRYKFTFITPKSFGALAEAIKSEKTDKIDKFTSELDIVLQ
;
A
#
# COMPACT_ATOMS: atom_id res chain seq x y z
N MET A 1 24.20 17.88 -19.63
CA MET A 1 22.79 18.02 -19.25
C MET A 1 22.54 16.89 -18.27
N SER A 2 22.30 17.21 -16.98
CA SER A 2 22.00 16.17 -16.00
C SER A 2 20.70 15.52 -16.37
N ASP A 3 20.70 14.22 -16.63
CA ASP A 3 19.49 13.44 -16.82
C ASP A 3 18.56 13.66 -15.63
N LYS A 4 17.43 14.32 -15.86
CA LYS A 4 16.40 14.48 -14.85
C LYS A 4 15.85 13.09 -14.55
N ILE A 5 16.25 12.54 -13.42
CA ILE A 5 15.68 11.29 -12.90
C ILE A 5 14.16 11.49 -12.82
N ALA A 6 13.40 10.69 -13.55
CA ALA A 6 11.94 10.74 -13.51
C ALA A 6 11.48 10.35 -12.09
N ILE A 7 10.88 11.29 -11.38
CA ILE A 7 10.34 11.07 -10.02
C ILE A 7 9.14 10.14 -10.14
N LYS A 8 9.20 8.98 -9.48
CA LYS A 8 8.10 8.02 -9.41
C LYS A 8 7.14 8.41 -8.28
N ASN A 9 5.86 8.02 -8.39
CA ASN A 9 4.87 8.29 -7.35
C ASN A 9 5.27 7.67 -6.00
N GLN A 10 5.92 6.50 -6.02
CA GLN A 10 6.43 5.84 -4.81
C GLN A 10 7.44 6.70 -4.05
N ASP A 11 8.21 7.49 -4.77
CA ASP A 11 9.23 8.39 -4.19
C ASP A 11 8.61 9.60 -3.47
N LEU A 12 7.31 9.87 -3.70
CA LEU A 12 6.55 10.98 -3.11
C LEU A 12 5.73 10.56 -1.88
N VAL A 13 5.71 9.29 -1.53
CA VAL A 13 4.98 8.77 -0.36
C VAL A 13 5.66 9.25 0.92
N LEU A 14 4.88 9.83 1.83
CA LEU A 14 5.37 10.27 3.12
C LEU A 14 5.66 9.07 4.02
N ARG A 15 6.85 9.00 4.55
CA ARG A 15 7.27 7.93 5.45
C ARG A 15 6.79 8.25 6.86
N VAL A 16 5.93 7.39 7.38
CA VAL A 16 5.53 7.42 8.79
C VAL A 16 6.55 6.62 9.58
N SER A 17 7.04 7.18 10.69
CA SER A 17 7.98 6.48 11.56
C SER A 17 7.37 5.18 12.09
N HIS A 18 8.18 4.13 12.09
CA HIS A 18 7.84 2.85 12.71
C HIS A 18 8.21 2.84 14.21
N ASP A 19 8.93 3.87 14.66
CA ASP A 19 9.48 3.98 16.01
C ASP A 19 8.45 4.59 16.97
N ILE A 20 7.48 3.80 17.39
CA ILE A 20 6.40 4.23 18.27
C ILE A 20 6.67 3.77 19.68
N ASN A 21 6.55 4.70 20.64
CA ASN A 21 6.64 4.35 22.04
C ASN A 21 5.49 3.40 22.42
N PRO A 22 5.79 2.18 22.88
CA PRO A 22 4.79 1.18 23.23
C PRO A 22 3.83 1.59 24.36
N SER A 23 4.23 2.54 25.20
CA SER A 23 3.36 3.07 26.24
C SER A 23 2.31 4.04 25.68
N VAL A 24 2.50 4.54 24.47
CA VAL A 24 1.55 5.41 23.76
C VAL A 24 0.56 4.57 22.98
N TRP A 25 1.06 3.62 22.20
CA TRP A 25 0.22 2.72 21.43
C TRP A 25 0.92 1.39 21.15
N ASN A 26 0.19 0.28 21.31
CA ASN A 26 0.70 -1.07 21.12
C ASN A 26 0.00 -1.78 19.96
N GLU A 27 0.66 -1.87 18.81
CA GLU A 27 0.14 -2.55 17.62
C GLU A 27 -0.05 -4.06 17.82
N ASP A 28 0.76 -4.71 18.68
CA ASP A 28 0.67 -6.16 18.96
C ASP A 28 -0.67 -6.57 19.54
N LYS A 29 -1.35 -5.65 20.27
CA LYS A 29 -2.69 -5.86 20.82
C LYS A 29 -3.70 -6.25 19.73
N TYR A 30 -3.54 -5.73 18.53
CA TYR A 30 -4.48 -5.91 17.42
C TYR A 30 -3.94 -6.82 16.32
N PHE A 31 -2.78 -7.44 16.52
CA PHE A 31 -2.13 -8.26 15.49
C PHE A 31 -3.05 -9.39 15.00
N GLN A 32 -3.69 -10.13 15.90
CA GLN A 32 -4.60 -11.22 15.53
C GLN A 32 -5.86 -10.71 14.83
N PHE A 33 -6.41 -9.58 15.29
CA PHE A 33 -7.55 -8.93 14.64
C PHE A 33 -7.22 -8.55 13.21
N VAL A 34 -6.10 -7.87 12.96
CA VAL A 34 -5.69 -7.44 11.62
C VAL A 34 -5.35 -8.64 10.74
N ASN A 35 -4.71 -9.66 11.28
CA ASN A 35 -4.44 -10.89 10.53
C ASN A 35 -5.72 -11.62 10.11
N ARG A 36 -6.69 -11.73 10.99
CA ARG A 36 -8.00 -12.33 10.66
C ARG A 36 -8.74 -11.49 9.63
N LEU A 37 -8.75 -10.17 9.80
CA LEU A 37 -9.42 -9.23 8.91
C LEU A 37 -8.85 -9.24 7.49
N CYS A 38 -7.52 -9.23 7.36
CA CYS A 38 -6.83 -9.09 6.08
C CYS A 38 -6.38 -10.43 5.46
N GLY A 39 -6.35 -11.51 6.25
CA GLY A 39 -5.85 -12.81 5.80
C GLY A 39 -4.40 -12.74 5.32
N THR A 40 -4.15 -13.21 4.10
CA THR A 40 -2.82 -13.23 3.47
C THR A 40 -2.44 -11.93 2.78
N ARG A 41 -3.24 -10.87 2.89
CA ARG A 41 -3.01 -9.61 2.18
C ARG A 41 -2.14 -8.66 3.00
N GLU A 42 -0.82 -8.85 2.94
CA GLU A 42 0.13 -8.05 3.73
C GLU A 42 0.03 -6.54 3.45
N TYR A 43 -0.23 -6.13 2.22
CA TYR A 43 -0.43 -4.72 1.88
C TYR A 43 -1.61 -4.05 2.62
N GLN A 44 -2.69 -4.81 2.91
CA GLN A 44 -3.82 -4.28 3.69
C GLN A 44 -3.40 -4.10 5.16
N LYS A 45 -2.67 -5.07 5.71
CA LYS A 45 -2.14 -5.01 7.07
C LYS A 45 -1.23 -3.79 7.22
N GLU A 46 -0.27 -3.63 6.30
CA GLU A 46 0.67 -2.51 6.36
C GLU A 46 -0.01 -1.15 6.15
N ALA A 47 -1.05 -1.08 5.29
CA ALA A 47 -1.86 0.13 5.16
C ALA A 47 -2.57 0.50 6.46
N ILE A 48 -3.15 -0.47 7.17
CA ILE A 48 -3.78 -0.27 8.48
C ILE A 48 -2.72 0.18 9.49
N TRP A 49 -1.60 -0.53 9.58
CA TRP A 49 -0.54 -0.20 10.53
C TRP A 49 0.05 1.18 10.29
N THR A 50 0.33 1.54 9.03
CA THR A 50 0.84 2.87 8.69
C THR A 50 -0.12 3.97 9.12
N ALA A 51 -1.42 3.82 8.82
CA ALA A 51 -2.41 4.79 9.26
C ALA A 51 -2.51 4.90 10.79
N LEU A 52 -2.52 3.77 11.49
CA LEU A 52 -2.63 3.75 12.95
C LEU A 52 -1.36 4.26 13.65
N ARG A 53 -0.17 3.94 13.14
CA ARG A 53 1.09 4.53 13.63
C ARG A 53 1.05 6.04 13.53
N TYR A 54 0.57 6.56 12.41
CA TYR A 54 0.43 7.99 12.22
C TYR A 54 -0.60 8.63 13.17
N LEU A 55 -1.77 8.00 13.33
CA LEU A 55 -2.88 8.57 14.11
C LEU A 55 -2.72 8.39 15.62
N LEU A 56 -2.11 7.28 16.07
CA LEU A 56 -2.05 6.86 17.46
C LEU A 56 -0.66 7.00 18.08
N GLY A 57 0.39 7.07 17.25
CA GLY A 57 1.78 7.08 17.70
C GLY A 57 2.22 8.35 18.40
N GLU A 58 1.43 9.42 18.39
CA GLU A 58 1.71 10.74 19.00
C GLU A 58 3.05 11.37 18.59
N GLN A 59 3.62 10.94 17.48
CA GLN A 59 4.88 11.50 16.94
C GLN A 59 4.64 12.78 16.16
N TYR A 60 3.43 12.94 15.59
CA TYR A 60 3.07 14.06 14.75
C TYR A 60 1.84 14.76 15.32
N GLU A 61 1.90 16.08 15.37
CA GLU A 61 0.75 16.90 15.76
C GLU A 61 -0.26 17.02 14.61
N ASN A 62 0.26 17.08 13.39
CA ASN A 62 -0.51 17.28 12.18
C ASN A 62 0.26 16.82 10.94
N LEU A 63 -0.37 16.92 9.78
CA LEU A 63 0.20 16.54 8.49
C LEU A 63 1.42 17.40 8.13
N ALA A 64 1.40 18.70 8.46
CA ALA A 64 2.54 19.57 8.14
C ALA A 64 3.81 19.14 8.91
N GLY A 65 3.68 18.64 10.13
CA GLY A 65 4.81 18.10 10.90
C GLY A 65 5.41 16.87 10.25
N LEU A 66 4.60 15.90 9.82
CA LEU A 66 5.06 14.73 9.08
C LEU A 66 5.71 15.13 7.74
N ALA A 67 5.08 16.03 7.01
CA ALA A 67 5.60 16.50 5.72
C ALA A 67 6.94 17.24 5.87
N HIS A 68 7.09 18.02 6.94
CA HIS A 68 8.33 18.71 7.24
C HIS A 68 9.47 17.75 7.56
N GLU A 69 9.22 16.76 8.40
CA GLU A 69 10.20 15.71 8.70
C GLU A 69 10.66 15.00 7.42
N ASN A 70 9.69 14.56 6.58
CA ASN A 70 10.00 13.91 5.31
C ASN A 70 10.76 14.80 4.32
N TRP A 71 10.50 16.10 4.34
CA TRP A 71 11.17 17.06 3.47
C TRP A 71 12.60 17.37 3.95
N GLN A 72 12.84 17.43 5.27
CA GLN A 72 14.16 17.68 5.87
C GLN A 72 15.07 16.45 5.84
N ASN A 73 14.53 15.26 6.04
CA ASN A 73 15.33 14.04 6.01
C ASN A 73 15.76 13.73 4.59
N GLY A 74 16.98 14.06 4.21
CA GLY A 74 17.58 13.90 2.87
C GLY A 74 17.41 12.52 2.20
N SER A 75 16.76 11.59 2.89
CA SER A 75 16.28 10.30 2.35
C SER A 75 15.11 10.43 1.35
N ASN A 76 14.57 11.62 1.16
CA ASN A 76 13.48 11.87 0.21
C ASN A 76 13.84 13.01 -0.77
N GLU A 77 14.93 12.83 -1.51
CA GLU A 77 15.40 13.76 -2.54
C GLU A 77 14.32 14.08 -3.58
N ALA A 78 13.39 13.16 -3.81
CA ALA A 78 12.28 13.36 -4.74
C ALA A 78 11.30 14.44 -4.29
N LEU A 79 11.00 14.53 -2.98
CA LEU A 79 10.17 15.61 -2.44
C LEU A 79 10.85 16.96 -2.58
N VAL A 80 12.15 17.06 -2.24
CA VAL A 80 12.95 18.28 -2.38
C VAL A 80 13.08 18.66 -3.86
N GLY A 81 13.28 17.68 -4.74
CA GLY A 81 13.33 17.90 -6.19
C GLY A 81 12.01 18.39 -6.81
N LYS A 82 10.87 17.94 -6.26
CA LYS A 82 9.54 18.34 -6.72
C LYS A 82 9.10 19.68 -6.14
N PHE A 83 9.34 19.88 -4.85
CA PHE A 83 8.97 21.08 -4.11
C PHE A 83 10.24 21.83 -3.67
N ARG A 84 10.50 22.98 -4.26
CA ARG A 84 11.74 23.74 -4.01
C ARG A 84 11.85 24.28 -2.59
N THR A 85 10.72 24.55 -1.93
CA THR A 85 10.66 25.04 -0.55
C THR A 85 9.59 24.22 0.21
N PHE A 86 9.72 24.15 1.52
CA PHE A 86 8.74 23.48 2.36
C PHE A 86 7.40 24.20 2.30
N GLU A 87 7.37 25.52 2.22
CA GLU A 87 6.15 26.31 2.10
C GLU A 87 5.39 25.91 0.84
N SER A 88 6.08 25.76 -0.30
CA SER A 88 5.45 25.33 -1.55
C SER A 88 4.89 23.90 -1.48
N PHE A 89 5.47 23.07 -0.63
CA PHE A 89 4.97 21.73 -0.34
C PHE A 89 3.75 21.78 0.59
N ARG A 90 3.85 22.51 1.70
CA ARG A 90 2.76 22.69 2.67
C ARG A 90 1.49 23.24 2.02
N ASP A 91 1.62 24.21 1.13
CA ASP A 91 0.49 24.83 0.40
C ASP A 91 -0.26 23.83 -0.50
N LYS A 92 0.35 22.70 -0.84
CA LYS A 92 -0.30 21.64 -1.60
C LYS A 92 -1.02 20.63 -0.72
N LEU A 93 -0.75 20.61 0.58
CA LEU A 93 -1.43 19.72 1.51
C LEU A 93 -2.88 20.19 1.72
N SER A 94 -3.83 19.27 1.71
CA SER A 94 -5.25 19.65 1.82
C SER A 94 -5.66 20.03 3.23
N PHE A 95 -5.08 19.39 4.23
CA PHE A 95 -5.40 19.61 5.65
C PHE A 95 -4.11 19.64 6.49
N PRO A 96 -3.22 20.64 6.27
CA PRO A 96 -1.89 20.66 6.88
C PRO A 96 -1.92 20.68 8.41
N ASP A 97 -2.93 21.30 9.00
CA ASP A 97 -3.05 21.52 10.45
C ASP A 97 -3.83 20.40 11.17
N LYS A 98 -4.17 19.30 10.48
CA LYS A 98 -4.89 18.15 11.02
C LYS A 98 -4.05 16.87 10.92
N LEU A 99 -4.37 15.85 11.71
CA LEU A 99 -3.86 14.50 11.48
C LEU A 99 -4.61 13.89 10.30
N ALA A 100 -4.20 14.31 9.12
CA ALA A 100 -4.82 13.94 7.86
C ALA A 100 -3.81 13.28 6.92
N GLY A 101 -4.29 12.45 6.00
CA GLY A 101 -3.46 11.82 4.99
C GLY A 101 -4.25 10.85 4.12
N SER A 102 -3.61 10.33 3.10
CA SER A 102 -4.23 9.46 2.11
C SER A 102 -3.52 8.11 2.00
N LEU A 103 -4.30 7.06 1.77
CA LEU A 103 -3.81 5.71 1.45
C LEU A 103 -4.11 5.42 -0.02
N ASP A 104 -3.07 5.24 -0.83
CA ASP A 104 -3.17 4.88 -2.25
C ASP A 104 -3.22 3.35 -2.37
N LEU A 105 -4.43 2.81 -2.46
CA LEU A 105 -4.68 1.38 -2.58
C LEU A 105 -5.35 1.08 -3.91
N ALA A 106 -4.70 0.33 -4.76
CA ALA A 106 -5.21 -0.05 -6.08
C ALA A 106 -6.67 -0.51 -6.04
N THR A 107 -7.43 -0.18 -7.06
CA THR A 107 -8.84 -0.58 -7.15
C THR A 107 -8.94 -2.12 -7.21
N GLY A 108 -9.93 -2.69 -6.50
CA GLY A 108 -10.11 -4.13 -6.43
C GLY A 108 -9.29 -4.84 -5.36
N THR A 109 -8.51 -4.11 -4.56
CA THR A 109 -7.66 -4.67 -3.51
C THR A 109 -8.31 -4.70 -2.11
N GLY A 110 -9.61 -4.43 -2.00
CA GLY A 110 -10.36 -4.56 -0.75
C GLY A 110 -10.17 -3.39 0.22
N LYS A 111 -10.27 -2.16 -0.25
CA LYS A 111 -10.21 -0.92 0.56
C LYS A 111 -11.15 -0.93 1.78
N SER A 112 -12.32 -1.54 1.66
CA SER A 112 -13.30 -1.63 2.75
C SER A 112 -12.78 -2.35 3.99
N TYR A 113 -11.92 -3.35 3.84
CA TYR A 113 -11.28 -4.02 4.98
C TYR A 113 -10.32 -3.08 5.72
N VAL A 114 -9.57 -2.28 4.98
CA VAL A 114 -8.64 -1.29 5.56
C VAL A 114 -9.41 -0.20 6.29
N LEU A 115 -10.47 0.34 5.68
CA LEU A 115 -11.34 1.33 6.33
C LEU A 115 -11.96 0.79 7.63
N TYR A 116 -12.50 -0.44 7.60
CA TYR A 116 -13.08 -1.07 8.78
C TYR A 116 -12.03 -1.31 9.87
N GLY A 117 -10.84 -1.81 9.51
CA GLY A 117 -9.76 -2.08 10.45
C GLY A 117 -9.30 -0.82 11.18
N ILE A 118 -9.08 0.28 10.45
CA ILE A 118 -8.71 1.57 11.05
C ILE A 118 -9.84 2.07 11.96
N ALA A 119 -11.09 2.04 11.50
CA ALA A 119 -12.24 2.50 12.26
C ALA A 119 -12.42 1.74 13.58
N ALA A 120 -12.39 0.41 13.52
CA ALA A 120 -12.60 -0.45 14.68
C ALA A 120 -11.51 -0.27 15.75
N ILE A 121 -10.23 -0.21 15.32
CA ILE A 121 -9.11 -0.04 16.26
C ILE A 121 -9.10 1.36 16.87
N MET A 122 -9.40 2.42 16.12
CA MET A 122 -9.48 3.78 16.65
C MET A 122 -10.57 3.93 17.71
N LEU A 123 -11.71 3.25 17.54
CA LEU A 123 -12.78 3.17 18.53
C LEU A 123 -12.36 2.34 19.75
N ALA A 124 -11.74 1.17 19.52
CA ALA A 124 -11.29 0.28 20.59
C ALA A 124 -10.22 0.91 21.50
N GLU A 125 -9.36 1.77 20.93
CA GLU A 125 -8.38 2.55 21.69
C GLU A 125 -8.98 3.77 22.41
N GLY A 126 -10.26 4.05 22.20
CA GLY A 126 -10.91 5.22 22.81
C GLY A 126 -10.32 6.57 22.37
N ARG A 127 -9.55 6.58 21.26
CA ARG A 127 -9.00 7.83 20.69
C ARG A 127 -10.07 8.67 20.02
N VAL A 128 -11.09 7.99 19.53
CA VAL A 128 -12.28 8.61 18.98
C VAL A 128 -13.52 7.95 19.57
N ASP A 129 -14.60 8.69 19.69
CA ASP A 129 -15.86 8.17 20.16
C ASP A 129 -16.71 7.62 19.01
N ARG A 130 -16.49 8.12 17.80
CA ARG A 130 -17.29 7.79 16.63
C ARG A 130 -16.48 7.89 15.35
N VAL A 131 -16.98 7.23 14.32
CA VAL A 131 -16.38 7.25 12.99
C VAL A 131 -17.42 7.67 11.97
N LEU A 132 -17.04 8.58 11.06
CA LEU A 132 -17.81 8.99 9.91
C LEU A 132 -17.08 8.51 8.64
N VAL A 133 -17.72 7.65 7.87
CA VAL A 133 -17.21 7.18 6.57
C VAL A 133 -17.98 7.88 5.47
N LEU A 134 -17.30 8.67 4.67
CA LEU A 134 -17.86 9.42 3.56
C LEU A 134 -17.52 8.75 2.24
N CYS A 135 -18.51 8.65 1.36
CA CYS A 135 -18.36 8.08 0.02
C CYS A 135 -19.07 8.94 -1.04
N PRO A 136 -18.70 8.81 -2.33
CA PRO A 136 -19.21 9.72 -3.37
C PRO A 136 -20.60 9.35 -3.92
N SER A 137 -21.12 8.15 -3.65
CA SER A 137 -22.40 7.71 -4.21
C SER A 137 -23.14 6.73 -3.29
N THR A 138 -24.46 6.64 -3.48
CA THR A 138 -25.34 5.70 -2.74
C THR A 138 -24.98 4.25 -3.01
N THR A 139 -24.54 3.90 -4.21
CA THR A 139 -24.12 2.52 -4.54
C THR A 139 -22.88 2.10 -3.73
N ILE A 140 -21.92 3.01 -3.53
CA ILE A 140 -20.74 2.75 -2.70
C ILE A 140 -21.15 2.69 -1.23
N GLU A 141 -22.05 3.57 -0.79
CA GLU A 141 -22.61 3.58 0.57
C GLU A 141 -23.24 2.24 0.91
N ASP A 142 -24.16 1.74 0.07
CA ASP A 142 -24.81 0.45 0.25
C ASP A 142 -23.80 -0.70 0.37
N GLY A 143 -22.80 -0.72 -0.52
CA GLY A 143 -21.74 -1.74 -0.51
C GLY A 143 -20.85 -1.69 0.73
N LEU A 144 -20.51 -0.49 1.21
CA LEU A 144 -19.73 -0.32 2.44
C LEU A 144 -20.54 -0.71 3.68
N LEU A 145 -21.82 -0.31 3.74
CA LEU A 145 -22.74 -0.68 4.83
C LEU A 145 -22.90 -2.19 4.94
N GLU A 146 -23.15 -2.86 3.82
CA GLU A 146 -23.28 -4.31 3.77
C GLU A 146 -21.99 -4.99 4.26
N LYS A 147 -20.83 -4.56 3.72
CA LYS A 147 -19.53 -5.13 4.10
C LYS A 147 -19.19 -4.88 5.56
N PHE A 148 -19.44 -3.69 6.09
CA PHE A 148 -19.16 -3.38 7.49
C PHE A 148 -20.08 -4.14 8.46
N ARG A 149 -21.36 -4.34 8.09
CA ARG A 149 -22.27 -5.19 8.85
C ARG A 149 -21.83 -6.65 8.85
N GLU A 150 -21.39 -7.16 7.70
CA GLU A 150 -20.82 -8.51 7.59
C GLU A 150 -19.62 -8.66 8.54
N LEU A 151 -18.65 -7.74 8.48
CA LEU A 151 -17.45 -7.77 9.33
C LEU A 151 -17.77 -7.58 10.82
N ALA A 152 -18.72 -6.72 11.16
CA ALA A 152 -19.17 -6.51 12.54
C ALA A 152 -19.94 -7.73 13.09
N SER A 153 -20.54 -8.54 12.24
CA SER A 153 -21.26 -9.76 12.63
C SER A 153 -20.36 -10.99 12.78
N ASP A 154 -19.10 -10.93 12.33
CA ASP A 154 -18.13 -12.01 12.52
C ASP A 154 -17.72 -12.06 14.00
N THR A 155 -18.25 -13.03 14.72
CA THR A 155 -18.05 -13.18 16.18
C THR A 155 -16.60 -13.46 16.56
N GLU A 156 -15.86 -14.17 15.69
CA GLU A 156 -14.45 -14.46 15.91
C GLU A 156 -13.63 -13.17 15.74
N LEU A 157 -13.85 -12.43 14.67
CA LEU A 157 -13.21 -11.13 14.43
C LEU A 157 -13.54 -10.14 15.59
N ALA A 158 -14.78 -10.09 16.03
CA ALA A 158 -15.21 -9.27 17.15
C ALA A 158 -14.47 -9.62 18.45
N SER A 159 -14.30 -10.90 18.73
CA SER A 159 -13.58 -11.36 19.94
C SER A 159 -12.11 -10.94 19.95
N LEU A 160 -11.47 -10.90 18.75
CA LEU A 160 -10.07 -10.51 18.59
C LEU A 160 -9.85 -8.99 18.72
N LEU A 161 -10.89 -8.18 18.53
CA LEU A 161 -10.80 -6.73 18.73
C LEU A 161 -10.59 -6.37 20.20
N GLY A 162 -11.08 -7.20 21.14
CA GLY A 162 -10.94 -6.97 22.57
C GLY A 162 -11.71 -5.75 23.11
N ALA A 163 -12.69 -5.26 22.35
CA ALA A 163 -13.54 -4.12 22.67
C ALA A 163 -14.97 -4.36 22.16
N ALA A 164 -15.89 -3.43 22.49
CA ALA A 164 -17.25 -3.50 21.98
C ALA A 164 -17.27 -3.40 20.43
N VAL A 165 -18.09 -4.26 19.81
CA VAL A 165 -18.28 -4.23 18.35
C VAL A 165 -18.92 -2.91 17.95
N PRO A 166 -18.37 -2.18 16.95
CA PRO A 166 -18.95 -0.94 16.50
C PRO A 166 -20.38 -1.11 15.96
N LYS A 167 -21.28 -0.20 16.31
CA LYS A 167 -22.61 -0.14 15.69
C LYS A 167 -22.51 0.45 14.28
N ILE A 168 -22.92 -0.28 13.27
CA ILE A 168 -22.91 0.18 11.88
C ILE A 168 -24.24 0.87 11.55
N ILE A 169 -24.18 2.16 11.27
CA ILE A 169 -25.35 3.03 11.00
C ILE A 169 -25.19 3.78 9.68
N ASN A 170 -26.27 4.32 9.18
CA ASN A 170 -26.28 5.26 8.06
C ASN A 170 -26.81 6.63 8.50
N GLY A 171 -26.86 7.58 7.62
CA GLY A 171 -27.23 8.97 7.89
C GLY A 171 -28.67 9.23 8.35
N SER A 172 -29.51 8.21 8.37
CA SER A 172 -30.86 8.32 8.96
C SER A 172 -30.83 8.29 10.47
N GLU A 173 -29.73 7.89 11.09
CA GLU A 173 -29.53 7.84 12.54
C GLU A 173 -28.57 8.92 13.01
N SER A 174 -28.67 9.34 14.26
CA SER A 174 -27.67 10.24 14.88
C SER A 174 -26.36 9.48 15.11
N VAL A 175 -25.23 10.12 14.83
CA VAL A 175 -23.90 9.52 15.04
C VAL A 175 -23.55 9.54 16.53
N VAL A 176 -23.82 8.41 17.18
CA VAL A 176 -23.58 8.22 18.62
C VAL A 176 -22.19 7.63 18.88
N ALA A 177 -21.77 7.66 20.14
CA ALA A 177 -20.52 7.01 20.56
C ALA A 177 -20.58 5.50 20.30
N GLY A 178 -19.45 4.92 19.88
CA GLY A 178 -19.33 3.51 19.48
C GLY A 178 -19.86 3.19 18.08
N ALA A 179 -20.30 4.21 17.30
CA ALA A 179 -20.85 3.98 15.96
C ALA A 179 -19.85 4.27 14.86
N ILE A 180 -19.94 3.49 13.78
CA ILE A 180 -19.40 3.79 12.45
C ILE A 180 -20.59 4.16 11.58
N CYS A 181 -20.68 5.41 11.18
CA CYS A 181 -21.69 5.94 10.27
C CYS A 181 -21.13 5.96 8.87
N VAL A 182 -21.80 5.30 7.93
CA VAL A 182 -21.46 5.35 6.51
C VAL A 182 -22.50 6.20 5.80
N GLU A 183 -22.05 7.20 5.05
CA GLU A 183 -22.95 8.12 4.38
C GLU A 183 -22.35 8.66 3.09
N ASN A 184 -23.19 8.92 2.12
CA ASN A 184 -22.75 9.63 0.96
C ASN A 184 -22.71 11.14 1.24
N TYR A 185 -21.65 11.80 0.76
CA TYR A 185 -21.40 13.21 1.11
C TYR A 185 -22.47 14.19 0.60
N HIS A 186 -23.21 13.85 -0.45
CA HIS A 186 -24.28 14.70 -0.97
C HIS A 186 -25.38 14.90 0.07
N GLN A 187 -25.74 13.86 0.80
CA GLN A 187 -26.76 13.93 1.85
C GLN A 187 -26.36 14.86 3.00
N ILE A 188 -25.08 14.92 3.32
CA ILE A 188 -24.57 15.81 4.37
C ILE A 188 -24.59 17.27 3.91
N LEU A 189 -24.36 17.53 2.62
CA LEU A 189 -24.23 18.88 2.08
C LEU A 189 -25.55 19.49 1.65
N GLU A 190 -26.49 18.70 1.18
CA GLU A 190 -27.77 19.17 0.62
C GLU A 190 -28.83 19.38 1.70
N ASN A 191 -28.77 18.62 2.79
CA ASN A 191 -29.72 18.72 3.88
C ASN A 191 -29.13 19.49 5.08
N ALA A 192 -29.44 20.79 5.17
CA ALA A 192 -29.05 21.60 6.33
C ALA A 192 -29.63 21.09 7.68
N THR A 193 -30.58 20.16 7.62
CA THR A 193 -31.23 19.49 8.74
C THR A 193 -30.83 18.03 8.91
N SER A 194 -29.67 17.62 8.38
CA SER A 194 -29.20 16.24 8.52
C SER A 194 -28.86 15.97 9.99
N SER A 195 -29.39 14.87 10.52
CA SER A 195 -29.10 14.41 11.89
C SER A 195 -27.62 14.16 12.15
N ILE A 196 -26.85 13.92 11.06
CA ILE A 196 -25.38 13.75 11.09
C ILE A 196 -24.71 15.05 11.47
N ARG A 197 -25.01 16.16 10.80
CA ARG A 197 -24.40 17.47 11.12
C ARG A 197 -24.62 17.83 12.55
N ASP A 198 -25.88 17.80 13.00
CA ASP A 198 -26.26 18.17 14.37
C ASP A 198 -25.58 17.28 15.42
N SER A 199 -25.41 15.99 15.11
CA SER A 199 -24.75 15.05 16.02
C SER A 199 -23.21 15.22 16.07
N LEU A 200 -22.57 15.92 15.12
CA LEU A 200 -21.11 16.11 15.01
C LEU A 200 -20.63 17.50 15.40
N ILE A 201 -21.52 18.50 15.55
CA ILE A 201 -21.14 19.85 15.96
C ILE A 201 -20.34 19.79 17.26
N GLY A 202 -19.12 20.39 17.23
CA GLY A 202 -18.21 20.43 18.36
C GLY A 202 -17.59 19.10 18.79
N LYS A 203 -17.83 18.00 18.04
CA LYS A 203 -17.35 16.65 18.41
C LYS A 203 -16.25 16.12 17.48
N GLY A 204 -15.79 16.94 16.53
CA GLY A 204 -14.82 16.51 15.53
C GLY A 204 -13.46 16.11 16.08
N ALA A 205 -13.03 16.69 17.21
CA ALA A 205 -11.76 16.32 17.84
C ALA A 205 -11.72 14.84 18.29
N ARG A 206 -12.89 14.23 18.52
CA ARG A 206 -13.04 12.81 18.89
C ARG A 206 -13.85 12.04 17.84
N THR A 207 -13.80 12.50 16.59
CA THR A 207 -14.40 11.83 15.44
C THR A 207 -13.32 11.53 14.43
N LEU A 208 -13.22 10.26 13.98
CA LEU A 208 -12.43 9.88 12.82
C LEU A 208 -13.29 10.05 11.57
N VAL A 209 -12.77 10.76 10.59
CA VAL A 209 -13.38 10.81 9.26
C VAL A 209 -12.57 9.96 8.31
N LEU A 210 -13.24 9.03 7.64
CA LEU A 210 -12.69 8.19 6.59
C LEU A 210 -13.35 8.58 5.27
N ASN A 211 -12.56 8.93 4.26
CA ASN A 211 -13.08 9.27 2.94
C ASN A 211 -12.76 8.15 1.95
N ASP A 212 -13.78 7.40 1.52
CA ASP A 212 -13.61 6.48 0.39
C ASP A 212 -13.64 7.29 -0.91
N GLU A 213 -12.84 6.88 -1.87
CA GLU A 213 -12.55 7.60 -3.13
C GLU A 213 -12.13 9.07 -2.87
N ALA A 214 -11.13 9.23 -2.01
CA ALA A 214 -10.63 10.52 -1.51
C ALA A 214 -10.26 11.54 -2.61
N HIS A 215 -10.02 11.10 -3.85
CA HIS A 215 -9.76 12.00 -4.98
C HIS A 215 -10.91 12.99 -5.25
N HIS A 216 -12.12 12.70 -4.77
CA HIS A 216 -13.24 13.66 -4.83
C HIS A 216 -13.07 14.84 -3.89
N VAL A 217 -12.39 14.66 -2.76
CA VAL A 217 -12.10 15.76 -1.81
C VAL A 217 -11.08 16.74 -2.40
N TYR A 218 -10.14 16.22 -3.20
CA TYR A 218 -8.99 16.98 -3.73
C TYR A 218 -9.22 17.59 -5.12
N SER A 219 -10.24 17.18 -5.87
CA SER A 219 -10.36 17.44 -7.31
C SER A 219 -10.66 18.89 -7.73
N ASN A 220 -10.55 19.87 -6.83
CA ASN A 220 -11.20 21.18 -7.03
C ASN A 220 -10.39 22.46 -7.07
N GLU A 221 -9.10 22.41 -7.19
CA GLU A 221 -8.40 23.69 -7.44
C GLU A 221 -8.58 24.25 -8.87
N ASN A 222 -9.11 23.43 -9.83
CA ASN A 222 -9.37 23.89 -11.20
C ASN A 222 -10.53 23.13 -11.86
N GLY A 223 -11.70 23.33 -11.35
CA GLY A 223 -12.92 22.60 -11.56
C GLY A 223 -13.35 22.25 -12.98
N ASP A 224 -14.13 21.19 -13.09
CA ASP A 224 -15.16 21.07 -14.11
C ASP A 224 -16.15 22.25 -13.88
N PRO A 225 -16.33 23.15 -14.85
CA PRO A 225 -17.24 24.28 -14.72
C PRO A 225 -18.69 23.89 -14.40
N LYS A 226 -19.01 22.59 -14.49
CA LYS A 226 -20.36 22.06 -14.25
C LYS A 226 -20.62 21.54 -12.82
N LYS A 227 -19.59 21.36 -11.98
CA LYS A 227 -19.77 20.88 -10.60
C LYS A 227 -18.85 21.58 -9.56
N PRO A 228 -18.57 22.88 -9.61
CA PRO A 228 -17.59 23.50 -8.73
C PRO A 228 -18.03 23.63 -7.28
N GLU A 229 -19.35 23.66 -7.00
CA GLU A 229 -19.87 23.97 -5.66
C GLU A 229 -19.87 22.78 -4.70
N THR A 230 -20.16 21.59 -5.17
CA THR A 230 -20.36 20.42 -4.31
C THR A 230 -19.08 19.90 -3.66
N ILE A 231 -17.97 19.90 -4.37
CA ILE A 231 -16.68 19.39 -3.87
C ILE A 231 -15.99 20.43 -2.98
N ARG A 232 -16.11 21.72 -3.27
CA ARG A 232 -15.73 22.79 -2.34
C ARG A 232 -16.47 22.64 -1.02
N LYS A 233 -17.72 22.22 -1.05
CA LYS A 233 -18.53 21.95 0.15
C LYS A 233 -18.02 20.77 0.95
N TRP A 234 -17.55 19.67 0.34
CA TRP A 234 -16.99 18.52 1.04
C TRP A 234 -15.71 18.93 1.80
N LYS A 235 -14.74 19.53 1.10
CA LYS A 235 -13.54 20.05 1.76
C LYS A 235 -13.89 21.08 2.85
N ALA A 236 -14.80 22.01 2.57
CA ALA A 236 -15.26 23.01 3.52
C ALA A 236 -15.92 22.38 4.76
N PHE A 237 -16.69 21.31 4.61
CA PHE A 237 -17.25 20.56 5.73
C PHE A 237 -16.14 19.96 6.61
N LEU A 238 -15.14 19.31 5.99
CA LEU A 238 -14.02 18.70 6.71
C LEU A 238 -13.11 19.73 7.37
N ASP A 239 -13.04 20.93 6.82
CA ASP A 239 -12.20 22.00 7.34
C ASP A 239 -12.93 22.94 8.30
N SER A 240 -14.25 22.81 8.41
CA SER A 240 -15.09 23.69 9.22
C SER A 240 -14.73 23.65 10.71
N PRO A 241 -14.48 24.83 11.30
CA PRO A 241 -14.26 24.96 12.76
C PRO A 241 -15.47 24.54 13.59
N GLU A 242 -16.69 24.58 13.02
CA GLU A 242 -17.93 24.19 13.67
C GLU A 242 -17.88 22.73 14.14
N PHE A 243 -17.28 21.84 13.33
CA PHE A 243 -17.09 20.44 13.67
C PHE A 243 -15.76 20.20 14.36
N GLY A 244 -14.68 20.83 13.89
CA GLY A 244 -13.36 20.72 14.47
C GLY A 244 -12.72 19.34 14.27
N PHE A 245 -12.91 18.71 13.11
CA PHE A 245 -12.33 17.39 12.81
C PHE A 245 -10.81 17.43 12.90
N ARG A 246 -10.27 16.45 13.63
CA ARG A 246 -8.82 16.28 13.81
C ARG A 246 -8.25 15.12 13.01
N TYR A 247 -8.96 13.99 12.92
CA TYR A 247 -8.50 12.76 12.31
C TYR A 247 -9.21 12.54 10.96
N ILE A 248 -8.45 12.59 9.86
CA ILE A 248 -9.01 12.46 8.51
C ILE A 248 -8.11 11.55 7.69
N ILE A 249 -8.60 10.38 7.29
CA ILE A 249 -7.89 9.48 6.38
C ILE A 249 -8.70 9.29 5.10
N GLY A 250 -8.05 9.60 3.98
CA GLY A 250 -8.57 9.30 2.66
C GLY A 250 -8.07 7.95 2.16
N VAL A 251 -8.91 7.20 1.46
CA VAL A 251 -8.52 5.97 0.77
C VAL A 251 -8.96 6.08 -0.69
N SER A 252 -8.06 5.85 -1.62
CA SER A 252 -8.38 5.86 -3.05
C SER A 252 -7.42 4.94 -3.81
N GLY A 253 -7.87 4.39 -4.93
CA GLY A 253 -7.01 3.70 -5.90
C GLY A 253 -6.50 4.64 -7.00
N THR A 254 -6.85 5.92 -6.90
CA THR A 254 -6.58 6.94 -7.91
C THR A 254 -6.19 8.26 -7.23
N CYS A 255 -5.07 8.24 -6.51
CA CYS A 255 -4.56 9.41 -5.77
C CYS A 255 -3.95 10.46 -6.70
N TYR A 256 -4.77 10.96 -7.64
CA TYR A 256 -4.38 12.00 -8.59
C TYR A 256 -5.34 13.18 -8.57
N ILE A 257 -4.79 14.39 -8.68
CA ILE A 257 -5.49 15.60 -9.06
C ILE A 257 -5.09 15.89 -10.50
N LYS A 258 -5.97 15.62 -11.47
CA LYS A 258 -5.62 15.59 -12.90
C LYS A 258 -4.44 14.64 -13.14
N ASP A 259 -3.27 15.18 -13.48
CA ASP A 259 -2.04 14.41 -13.73
C ASP A 259 -1.03 14.49 -12.57
N SER A 260 -1.36 15.19 -11.49
CA SER A 260 -0.51 15.35 -10.32
C SER A 260 -0.86 14.34 -9.23
N TYR A 261 0.13 13.62 -8.75
CA TYR A 261 -0.01 12.71 -7.62
C TYR A 261 -0.23 13.47 -6.31
N PHE A 262 -1.05 12.93 -5.40
CA PHE A 262 -1.33 13.55 -4.10
C PHE A 262 -0.06 13.77 -3.28
N PRO A 263 0.06 14.89 -2.60
CA PRO A 263 1.24 15.22 -1.80
C PRO A 263 1.22 14.63 -0.38
N ASP A 264 0.10 14.05 0.06
CA ASP A 264 -0.19 13.60 1.42
C ASP A 264 -0.41 12.08 1.53
N VAL A 265 0.14 11.31 0.60
CA VAL A 265 0.04 9.85 0.64
C VAL A 265 0.97 9.29 1.70
N LEU A 266 0.41 8.54 2.65
CA LEU A 266 1.12 7.88 3.74
C LEU A 266 1.54 6.46 3.40
N TYR A 267 0.78 5.78 2.56
CA TYR A 267 1.04 4.41 2.12
C TYR A 267 0.56 4.21 0.69
N ARG A 268 1.31 3.45 -0.09
CA ARG A 268 0.97 3.15 -1.47
C ARG A 268 1.10 1.67 -1.78
N TYR A 269 0.02 1.12 -2.32
CA TYR A 269 0.00 -0.17 -2.98
C TYR A 269 -0.52 0.01 -4.40
N SER A 270 0.40 0.10 -5.34
CA SER A 270 0.11 0.48 -6.72
C SER A 270 -0.65 -0.61 -7.47
N LEU A 271 -1.34 -0.21 -8.54
CA LEU A 271 -2.01 -1.14 -9.45
C LEU A 271 -1.02 -2.15 -10.05
N ARG A 272 0.22 -1.71 -10.32
CA ARG A 272 1.31 -2.57 -10.76
C ARG A 272 1.59 -3.67 -9.73
N GLN A 273 1.80 -3.32 -8.46
CA GLN A 273 2.05 -4.31 -7.39
C GLN A 273 0.87 -5.29 -7.27
N ALA A 274 -0.37 -4.80 -7.39
CA ALA A 274 -1.55 -5.65 -7.36
C ALA A 274 -1.58 -6.66 -8.54
N ILE A 275 -1.14 -6.25 -9.74
CA ILE A 275 -1.00 -7.14 -10.89
C ILE A 275 0.14 -8.15 -10.66
N GLU A 276 1.29 -7.69 -10.20
CA GLU A 276 2.46 -8.54 -9.96
C GLU A 276 2.19 -9.60 -8.89
N ASN A 277 1.45 -9.23 -7.85
CA ASN A 277 1.04 -10.14 -6.77
C ASN A 277 -0.22 -10.96 -7.10
N SER A 278 -0.73 -10.86 -8.33
CA SER A 278 -1.90 -11.59 -8.82
C SER A 278 -3.19 -11.36 -8.01
N TYR A 279 -3.33 -10.22 -7.34
CA TYR A 279 -4.57 -9.84 -6.68
C TYR A 279 -5.61 -9.25 -7.64
N VAL A 280 -5.17 -8.89 -8.84
CA VAL A 280 -6.01 -8.42 -9.92
C VAL A 280 -5.59 -9.09 -11.23
N LYS A 281 -6.37 -8.93 -12.31
CA LYS A 281 -6.02 -9.46 -13.63
C LYS A 281 -4.73 -8.83 -14.14
N SER A 282 -3.98 -9.56 -14.97
CA SER A 282 -2.92 -8.99 -15.78
C SER A 282 -3.49 -8.28 -17.01
N VAL A 283 -2.72 -7.37 -17.60
CA VAL A 283 -3.13 -6.59 -18.77
C VAL A 283 -2.40 -7.09 -20.00
N GLN A 284 -3.15 -7.36 -21.07
CA GLN A 284 -2.62 -7.66 -22.38
C GLN A 284 -3.02 -6.54 -23.34
N TYR A 285 -2.05 -5.83 -23.90
CA TYR A 285 -2.31 -4.85 -24.94
C TYR A 285 -2.35 -5.50 -26.31
N ILE A 286 -3.33 -5.10 -27.11
CA ILE A 286 -3.37 -5.38 -28.53
C ILE A 286 -2.98 -4.09 -29.24
N VAL A 287 -1.74 -4.07 -29.72
CA VAL A 287 -1.26 -3.03 -30.63
C VAL A 287 -1.72 -3.46 -32.02
N LYS A 288 -2.53 -2.63 -32.65
CA LYS A 288 -3.05 -2.92 -33.96
C LYS A 288 -2.01 -2.58 -35.03
N ALA A 289 -1.85 -3.46 -36.01
CA ALA A 289 -1.16 -3.15 -37.25
C ALA A 289 -1.95 -2.10 -38.05
N ASP A 290 -1.23 -1.23 -38.73
CA ASP A 290 -1.70 0.01 -39.39
C ASP A 290 -2.78 -0.15 -40.47
N ASP A 291 -3.30 -1.36 -40.75
CA ASP A 291 -4.09 -1.67 -41.95
C ASP A 291 -5.61 -1.72 -41.76
N LEU A 292 -6.16 -1.61 -40.57
CA LEU A 292 -7.62 -1.71 -40.38
C LEU A 292 -8.31 -0.33 -40.50
N ARG A 293 -8.39 0.17 -41.73
CA ARG A 293 -9.11 1.42 -42.08
C ARG A 293 -10.64 1.23 -42.11
N ASP A 294 -11.10 -0.02 -42.16
CA ASP A 294 -12.54 -0.33 -42.19
C ASP A 294 -13.09 -0.61 -40.79
N LYS A 295 -14.18 0.07 -40.47
CA LYS A 295 -14.88 -0.08 -39.18
C LYS A 295 -15.41 -1.51 -38.96
N SER A 296 -15.84 -2.17 -40.02
CA SER A 296 -16.32 -3.54 -39.97
C SER A 296 -15.20 -4.51 -39.53
N GLN A 297 -14.00 -4.33 -40.06
CA GLN A 297 -12.82 -5.12 -39.68
C GLN A 297 -12.43 -4.88 -38.20
N LYS A 298 -12.57 -3.64 -37.71
CA LYS A 298 -12.35 -3.33 -36.30
C LYS A 298 -13.30 -4.10 -35.39
N TRP A 299 -14.61 -4.04 -35.71
CA TRP A 299 -15.61 -4.78 -34.92
C TRP A 299 -15.40 -6.27 -35.00
N GLN A 300 -15.03 -6.80 -36.16
CA GLN A 300 -14.70 -8.21 -36.32
C GLN A 300 -13.52 -8.63 -35.42
N LEU A 301 -12.47 -7.82 -35.35
CA LEU A 301 -11.34 -8.09 -34.46
C LEU A 301 -11.76 -8.06 -32.98
N VAL A 302 -12.54 -7.06 -32.58
CA VAL A 302 -13.04 -6.91 -31.21
C VAL A 302 -13.91 -8.12 -30.82
N VAL A 303 -14.80 -8.56 -31.70
CA VAL A 303 -15.66 -9.72 -31.48
C VAL A 303 -14.85 -11.01 -31.45
N ASN A 304 -13.88 -11.19 -32.36
CA ASN A 304 -13.02 -12.38 -32.36
C ASN A 304 -12.26 -12.50 -31.03
N LYS A 305 -11.71 -11.39 -30.54
CA LYS A 305 -10.99 -11.39 -29.25
C LYS A 305 -11.91 -11.62 -28.05
N HIS A 306 -13.13 -11.13 -28.10
CA HIS A 306 -14.16 -11.47 -27.11
C HIS A 306 -14.46 -12.98 -27.11
N ASN A 307 -14.69 -13.57 -28.29
CA ASN A 307 -14.98 -14.99 -28.41
C ASN A 307 -13.81 -15.87 -27.94
N GLU A 308 -12.55 -15.48 -28.23
CA GLU A 308 -11.37 -16.14 -27.66
C GLU A 308 -11.43 -16.18 -26.12
N ARG A 309 -11.84 -15.07 -25.48
CA ARG A 309 -12.02 -15.02 -24.02
C ARG A 309 -13.17 -15.89 -23.54
N VAL A 310 -14.29 -15.89 -24.26
CA VAL A 310 -15.42 -16.78 -23.95
C VAL A 310 -14.98 -18.24 -23.97
N ASP A 311 -14.22 -18.66 -25.00
CA ASP A 311 -13.73 -20.04 -25.10
C ASP A 311 -12.73 -20.37 -23.96
N GLU A 312 -11.83 -19.45 -23.60
CA GLU A 312 -10.86 -19.67 -22.53
C GLU A 312 -11.52 -19.89 -21.15
N VAL A 313 -12.63 -19.18 -20.88
CA VAL A 313 -13.28 -19.24 -19.55
C VAL A 313 -14.55 -20.11 -19.53
N LYS A 314 -14.92 -20.73 -20.65
CA LYS A 314 -16.12 -21.56 -20.78
C LYS A 314 -16.22 -22.66 -19.72
N GLY A 315 -15.09 -23.26 -19.35
CA GLY A 315 -15.01 -24.30 -18.32
C GLY A 315 -15.25 -23.79 -16.90
N LEU A 316 -15.22 -22.49 -16.68
CA LEU A 316 -15.39 -21.83 -15.37
C LEU A 316 -16.82 -21.31 -15.16
N GLY A 317 -17.71 -21.42 -16.16
CA GLY A 317 -19.07 -20.86 -16.09
C GLY A 317 -19.12 -19.32 -16.09
N ILE A 318 -18.02 -18.66 -16.46
CA ILE A 318 -17.93 -17.19 -16.49
C ILE A 318 -18.28 -16.70 -17.88
N LEU A 319 -19.22 -15.74 -17.99
CA LEU A 319 -19.51 -15.04 -19.23
C LEU A 319 -18.72 -13.72 -19.28
N PRO A 320 -17.70 -13.59 -20.16
CA PRO A 320 -16.88 -12.39 -20.27
C PRO A 320 -17.70 -11.18 -20.71
N ILE A 321 -17.27 -10.01 -20.23
CA ILE A 321 -17.83 -8.71 -20.65
C ILE A 321 -16.75 -7.91 -21.35
N THR A 322 -17.12 -7.30 -22.48
CA THR A 322 -16.36 -6.28 -23.17
C THR A 322 -16.94 -4.91 -22.87
N ILE A 323 -16.09 -3.97 -22.45
CA ILE A 323 -16.45 -2.56 -22.25
C ILE A 323 -15.97 -1.75 -23.44
N VAL A 324 -16.86 -1.03 -24.10
CA VAL A 324 -16.54 -0.04 -25.12
C VAL A 324 -16.68 1.35 -24.53
N VAL A 325 -15.58 2.13 -24.48
CA VAL A 325 -15.56 3.45 -23.87
C VAL A 325 -15.66 4.53 -24.94
N ALA A 326 -16.69 5.36 -24.82
CA ALA A 326 -16.93 6.53 -25.67
C ALA A 326 -16.73 7.85 -24.89
N GLN A 327 -16.49 8.94 -25.59
CA GLN A 327 -16.23 10.25 -24.99
C GLN A 327 -17.52 10.97 -24.55
N LYS A 328 -18.61 10.84 -25.33
CA LYS A 328 -19.87 11.57 -25.12
C LYS A 328 -21.06 10.60 -25.17
N THR A 329 -22.13 10.97 -24.46
CA THR A 329 -23.36 10.15 -24.45
C THR A 329 -23.94 9.93 -25.85
N ARG A 330 -23.97 10.96 -26.69
CA ARG A 330 -24.49 10.83 -28.08
C ARG A 330 -23.62 9.90 -28.95
N SER A 331 -22.30 9.99 -28.85
CA SER A 331 -21.42 9.07 -29.57
C SER A 331 -21.56 7.66 -29.01
N CYS A 332 -21.71 7.50 -27.73
CA CYS A 332 -21.94 6.19 -27.09
C CYS A 332 -23.19 5.51 -27.65
N ASP A 333 -24.31 6.22 -27.72
CA ASP A 333 -25.55 5.72 -28.32
C ASP A 333 -25.38 5.34 -29.78
N SER A 334 -24.73 6.20 -30.59
CA SER A 334 -24.46 5.95 -32.01
C SER A 334 -23.56 4.75 -32.25
N ILE A 335 -22.49 4.61 -31.47
CA ILE A 335 -21.53 3.49 -31.58
C ILE A 335 -22.21 2.19 -31.17
N ALA A 336 -23.04 2.22 -30.12
CA ALA A 336 -23.79 1.04 -29.69
C ALA A 336 -24.82 0.60 -30.75
N ALA A 337 -25.49 1.55 -31.41
CA ALA A 337 -26.41 1.23 -32.49
C ALA A 337 -25.67 0.60 -33.70
N GLU A 338 -24.57 1.20 -34.15
CA GLU A 338 -23.70 0.67 -35.20
C GLU A 338 -23.25 -0.78 -34.86
N PHE A 339 -22.83 -1.00 -33.64
CA PHE A 339 -22.39 -2.33 -33.19
C PHE A 339 -23.52 -3.35 -33.12
N LYS A 340 -24.73 -2.93 -32.72
CA LYS A 340 -25.91 -3.79 -32.71
C LYS A 340 -26.26 -4.25 -34.12
N ASP A 341 -26.20 -3.34 -35.11
CA ASP A 341 -26.44 -3.67 -36.52
C ASP A 341 -25.35 -4.61 -37.03
N PHE A 342 -24.08 -4.38 -36.70
CA PHE A 342 -22.98 -5.28 -37.04
C PHE A 342 -23.20 -6.71 -36.49
N LEU A 343 -23.66 -6.86 -35.26
CA LEU A 343 -23.96 -8.20 -34.69
C LEU A 343 -25.11 -8.90 -35.42
N LYS A 344 -26.15 -8.16 -35.82
CA LYS A 344 -27.27 -8.71 -36.61
C LYS A 344 -26.77 -9.21 -37.96
N GLU A 345 -25.99 -8.41 -38.67
CA GLU A 345 -25.49 -8.74 -40.00
C GLU A 345 -24.49 -9.92 -39.99
N THR A 346 -23.59 -9.96 -39.02
CA THR A 346 -22.49 -10.93 -38.99
C THR A 346 -22.82 -12.21 -38.24
N GLN A 347 -23.71 -12.15 -37.23
CA GLN A 347 -24.05 -13.30 -36.40
C GLN A 347 -25.51 -13.77 -36.58
N GLY A 348 -26.32 -13.08 -37.38
CA GLY A 348 -27.70 -13.40 -37.62
C GLY A 348 -28.60 -13.30 -36.38
N LEU A 349 -28.26 -12.46 -35.42
CA LEU A 349 -29.01 -12.32 -34.17
C LEU A 349 -30.28 -11.48 -34.37
N SER A 350 -31.36 -11.83 -33.67
CA SER A 350 -32.57 -11.00 -33.64
C SER A 350 -32.36 -9.72 -32.79
N ASP A 351 -33.27 -8.75 -32.99
CA ASP A 351 -33.29 -7.52 -32.17
C ASP A 351 -33.35 -7.79 -30.66
N GLU A 352 -34.13 -8.78 -30.25
CA GLU A 352 -34.25 -9.19 -28.84
C GLU A 352 -32.94 -9.75 -28.32
N GLN A 353 -32.29 -10.64 -29.06
CA GLN A 353 -31.02 -11.26 -28.66
C GLN A 353 -29.91 -10.21 -28.59
N VAL A 354 -29.85 -9.27 -29.53
CA VAL A 354 -28.83 -8.19 -29.52
C VAL A 354 -29.06 -7.25 -28.31
N ASN A 355 -30.32 -6.89 -28.03
CA ASN A 355 -30.63 -6.03 -26.88
C ASN A 355 -30.41 -6.74 -25.53
N GLU A 356 -30.54 -8.05 -25.48
CA GLU A 356 -30.20 -8.82 -24.26
C GLU A 356 -28.69 -8.78 -23.99
N LYS A 357 -27.86 -8.90 -25.04
CA LYS A 357 -26.40 -8.96 -24.94
C LYS A 357 -25.73 -7.58 -24.81
N VAL A 358 -26.34 -6.54 -25.35
CA VAL A 358 -25.74 -5.18 -25.42
C VAL A 358 -26.43 -4.23 -24.47
N LEU A 359 -25.65 -3.62 -23.59
CA LEU A 359 -26.09 -2.59 -22.64
C LEU A 359 -25.44 -1.25 -22.96
N VAL A 360 -26.24 -0.18 -22.98
CA VAL A 360 -25.74 1.19 -23.05
C VAL A 360 -25.88 1.84 -21.67
N ALA A 361 -24.74 2.18 -21.04
CA ALA A 361 -24.68 2.67 -19.68
C ALA A 361 -24.01 4.07 -19.61
N HIS A 362 -24.81 5.10 -19.42
CA HIS A 362 -24.35 6.48 -19.20
C HIS A 362 -25.40 7.30 -18.44
N SER A 363 -25.05 8.51 -17.98
CA SER A 363 -25.90 9.34 -17.12
C SER A 363 -27.34 9.62 -17.61
N LYS A 364 -27.58 9.47 -18.92
CA LYS A 364 -28.90 9.66 -19.55
C LYS A 364 -29.56 8.36 -19.99
N SER A 365 -28.92 7.21 -19.79
CA SER A 365 -29.48 5.91 -20.18
C SER A 365 -30.59 5.49 -19.23
N LYS A 366 -31.69 5.02 -19.79
CA LYS A 366 -32.81 4.43 -19.06
C LYS A 366 -32.55 2.98 -18.67
N GLU A 367 -31.50 2.35 -19.19
CA GLU A 367 -31.17 0.93 -18.99
C GLU A 367 -30.17 0.72 -17.84
N ASN A 368 -29.75 1.76 -17.13
CA ASN A 368 -28.75 1.66 -16.05
C ASN A 368 -29.17 0.69 -14.94
N TYR A 369 -30.46 0.42 -14.75
CA TYR A 369 -30.93 -0.59 -13.79
C TYR A 369 -30.43 -2.01 -14.12
N ARG A 370 -30.10 -2.30 -15.38
CA ARG A 370 -29.53 -3.60 -15.82
C ARG A 370 -28.08 -3.79 -15.37
N LEU A 371 -27.41 -2.74 -14.90
CA LEU A 371 -26.08 -2.85 -14.28
C LEU A 371 -26.15 -3.58 -12.94
N LYS A 372 -27.28 -3.49 -12.24
CA LYS A 372 -27.49 -4.21 -10.98
C LYS A 372 -27.60 -5.72 -11.27
N GLY A 373 -26.72 -6.49 -10.63
CA GLY A 373 -26.66 -7.93 -10.85
C GLY A 373 -25.97 -8.34 -12.17
N ILE A 374 -25.16 -7.46 -12.79
CA ILE A 374 -24.48 -7.78 -14.03
C ILE A 374 -23.48 -8.94 -13.87
N ASP A 375 -22.97 -9.18 -12.68
CA ASP A 375 -22.08 -10.31 -12.36
C ASP A 375 -22.83 -11.60 -11.99
N ASN A 376 -24.17 -11.59 -11.96
CA ASN A 376 -24.96 -12.80 -11.70
C ASN A 376 -24.83 -13.79 -12.87
N ASP A 377 -24.87 -15.07 -12.56
CA ASP A 377 -24.66 -16.16 -13.54
C ASP A 377 -25.74 -16.22 -14.63
N ASP A 378 -26.97 -15.73 -14.34
CA ASP A 378 -28.10 -15.67 -15.26
C ASP A 378 -28.05 -14.43 -16.17
N ASN A 379 -27.14 -13.50 -15.95
CA ASN A 379 -27.04 -12.28 -16.73
C ASN A 379 -26.33 -12.52 -18.06
N LYS A 380 -27.01 -12.17 -19.16
CA LYS A 380 -26.54 -12.41 -20.54
C LYS A 380 -25.85 -11.23 -21.19
N ILE A 381 -25.57 -10.15 -20.45
CA ILE A 381 -24.84 -9.00 -20.97
C ILE A 381 -23.40 -9.39 -21.25
N GLU A 382 -22.97 -9.21 -22.49
CA GLU A 382 -21.60 -9.44 -22.99
C GLU A 382 -20.90 -8.12 -23.38
N TRP A 383 -21.68 -7.10 -23.73
CA TRP A 383 -21.17 -5.84 -24.27
C TRP A 383 -21.74 -4.66 -23.50
N VAL A 384 -20.87 -3.80 -22.98
CA VAL A 384 -21.26 -2.57 -22.27
C VAL A 384 -20.66 -1.37 -22.96
N PHE A 385 -21.48 -0.50 -23.49
CA PHE A 385 -21.10 0.78 -24.06
C PHE A 385 -21.27 1.87 -23.02
N SER A 386 -20.22 2.59 -22.72
CA SER A 386 -20.25 3.57 -21.62
C SER A 386 -19.45 4.83 -21.89
N VAL A 387 -19.85 5.90 -21.22
CA VAL A 387 -19.11 7.16 -21.10
C VAL A 387 -18.79 7.30 -19.62
N SER A 388 -17.69 7.86 -19.22
CA SER A 388 -17.27 8.24 -17.84
C SER A 388 -18.02 7.64 -16.63
N MET A 389 -19.23 7.12 -16.79
CA MET A 389 -20.07 6.51 -15.74
C MET A 389 -19.46 5.25 -15.13
N LEU A 390 -18.55 4.61 -15.84
CA LEU A 390 -17.77 3.49 -15.30
C LEU A 390 -16.77 3.94 -14.22
N THR A 391 -16.67 5.23 -14.02
CA THR A 391 -15.71 5.81 -13.08
C THR A 391 -16.19 5.77 -11.63
N GLU A 392 -17.50 5.63 -11.35
CA GLU A 392 -18.02 5.70 -9.98
C GLU A 392 -19.11 4.65 -9.68
N GLY A 393 -18.91 3.90 -8.58
CA GLY A 393 -19.95 3.06 -7.97
C GLY A 393 -20.27 1.74 -8.67
N TRP A 394 -19.68 1.45 -9.84
CA TRP A 394 -19.98 0.23 -10.57
C TRP A 394 -18.91 -0.85 -10.33
N ASP A 395 -19.32 -1.99 -9.80
CA ASP A 395 -18.44 -3.14 -9.52
C ASP A 395 -18.77 -4.28 -10.48
N VAL A 396 -17.89 -4.50 -11.48
CA VAL A 396 -18.03 -5.61 -12.43
C VAL A 396 -16.75 -6.39 -12.51
N LYS A 397 -16.83 -7.67 -12.22
CA LYS A 397 -15.66 -8.57 -12.14
C LYS A 397 -15.45 -9.36 -13.42
N ARG A 398 -16.49 -9.51 -14.23
CA ARG A 398 -16.46 -10.28 -15.48
C ARG A 398 -15.90 -9.51 -16.70
N VAL A 399 -15.26 -8.36 -16.50
CA VAL A 399 -14.65 -7.59 -17.60
C VAL A 399 -13.35 -8.25 -18.04
N PHE A 400 -13.27 -8.68 -19.29
CA PHE A 400 -12.10 -9.30 -19.90
C PHE A 400 -11.54 -8.52 -21.10
N GLN A 401 -12.26 -7.50 -21.55
CA GLN A 401 -11.84 -6.68 -22.67
C GLN A 401 -12.28 -5.23 -22.50
N ILE A 402 -11.40 -4.29 -22.82
CA ILE A 402 -11.64 -2.85 -22.82
C ILE A 402 -11.29 -2.29 -24.19
N VAL A 403 -12.23 -1.62 -24.82
CA VAL A 403 -12.12 -1.05 -26.15
C VAL A 403 -12.35 0.46 -26.06
N PRO A 404 -11.33 1.28 -25.96
CA PRO A 404 -11.44 2.70 -26.18
C PRO A 404 -11.83 2.98 -27.65
N HIS A 405 -12.96 3.61 -27.89
CA HIS A 405 -13.46 3.80 -29.24
C HIS A 405 -13.12 5.16 -29.88
N GLU A 406 -12.98 6.19 -29.06
CA GLU A 406 -12.69 7.55 -29.51
C GLU A 406 -11.33 8.05 -29.00
N GLU A 407 -10.66 8.88 -29.81
CA GLU A 407 -9.31 9.42 -29.56
C GLU A 407 -9.13 10.11 -28.19
N ARG A 408 -10.20 10.63 -27.61
CA ARG A 408 -10.19 11.31 -26.30
C ARG A 408 -10.91 10.54 -25.20
N ALA A 409 -11.19 9.26 -25.42
CA ALA A 409 -11.84 8.44 -24.39
C ALA A 409 -10.98 8.28 -23.11
N PHE A 410 -9.65 8.38 -23.27
CA PHE A 410 -8.68 8.37 -22.18
C PHE A 410 -7.80 9.62 -22.20
N ASN A 411 -8.27 10.70 -21.63
CA ASN A 411 -7.58 11.99 -21.66
C ASN A 411 -6.89 12.39 -20.33
N SER A 412 -6.94 11.54 -19.31
CA SER A 412 -6.27 11.81 -18.03
C SER A 412 -5.85 10.52 -17.34
N LYS A 413 -4.79 10.61 -16.53
CA LYS A 413 -4.31 9.51 -15.67
C LYS A 413 -5.39 8.99 -14.74
N LEU A 414 -6.20 9.91 -14.19
CA LEU A 414 -7.33 9.56 -13.32
C LEU A 414 -8.33 8.65 -14.03
N LEU A 415 -8.78 9.02 -15.23
CA LEU A 415 -9.76 8.24 -15.99
C LEU A 415 -9.21 6.86 -16.36
N ILE A 416 -7.97 6.79 -16.82
CA ILE A 416 -7.29 5.53 -17.14
C ILE A 416 -7.22 4.64 -15.89
N ALA A 417 -6.78 5.18 -14.77
CA ALA A 417 -6.67 4.43 -13.52
C ALA A 417 -8.03 3.89 -13.03
N GLN A 418 -9.10 4.67 -13.20
CA GLN A 418 -10.46 4.26 -12.83
C GLN A 418 -10.99 3.14 -13.73
N VAL A 419 -10.89 3.29 -15.05
CA VAL A 419 -11.38 2.28 -16.01
C VAL A 419 -10.57 0.99 -15.91
N MET A 420 -9.24 1.10 -15.86
CA MET A 420 -8.35 -0.04 -15.71
C MET A 420 -8.57 -0.74 -14.39
N GLY A 421 -8.66 0.00 -13.29
CA GLY A 421 -8.85 -0.58 -11.96
C GLY A 421 -10.13 -1.43 -11.85
N ARG A 422 -11.18 -1.09 -12.58
CA ARG A 422 -12.41 -1.90 -12.64
C ARG A 422 -12.29 -3.12 -13.53
N GLY A 423 -11.69 -2.98 -14.70
CA GLY A 423 -11.46 -4.09 -15.63
C GLY A 423 -10.55 -5.18 -15.05
N LEU A 424 -9.71 -4.82 -14.09
CA LEU A 424 -8.71 -5.72 -13.51
C LEU A 424 -9.23 -6.58 -12.35
N ARG A 425 -10.45 -6.42 -11.87
CA ARG A 425 -10.99 -7.24 -10.79
C ARG A 425 -11.13 -8.70 -11.21
N ILE A 426 -10.70 -9.63 -10.35
CA ILE A 426 -10.81 -11.06 -10.61
C ILE A 426 -12.27 -11.50 -10.47
N PRO A 427 -12.82 -12.30 -11.42
CA PRO A 427 -14.18 -12.81 -11.34
C PRO A 427 -14.38 -13.73 -10.14
N ILE A 428 -15.61 -13.76 -9.62
CA ILE A 428 -16.03 -14.76 -8.65
C ILE A 428 -15.93 -16.14 -9.30
N GLY A 429 -15.45 -17.14 -8.56
CA GLY A 429 -15.27 -18.50 -9.08
C GLY A 429 -13.98 -18.72 -9.88
N TRP A 430 -13.14 -17.71 -10.07
CA TRP A 430 -11.83 -17.91 -10.68
C TRP A 430 -10.89 -18.65 -9.74
N HIS A 431 -10.36 -19.79 -10.18
CA HIS A 431 -9.36 -20.54 -9.44
C HIS A 431 -7.96 -20.18 -9.93
N MET A 432 -7.07 -19.78 -9.00
CA MET A 432 -5.70 -19.38 -9.34
C MET A 432 -4.87 -20.52 -9.95
N SER A 433 -5.28 -21.77 -9.80
CA SER A 433 -4.72 -22.93 -10.53
C SER A 433 -4.84 -22.80 -12.07
N ALA A 434 -5.80 -22.01 -12.56
CA ALA A 434 -5.91 -21.66 -13.97
C ALA A 434 -4.97 -20.49 -14.39
N GLY A 435 -4.11 -20.04 -13.48
CA GLY A 435 -3.24 -18.88 -13.68
C GLY A 435 -3.96 -17.55 -13.44
N GLN A 436 -3.22 -16.45 -13.55
CA GLN A 436 -3.77 -15.12 -13.41
C GLN A 436 -4.62 -14.76 -14.63
N PRO A 437 -5.90 -14.34 -14.45
CA PRO A 437 -6.74 -13.97 -15.57
C PRO A 437 -6.22 -12.71 -16.26
N LYS A 438 -6.50 -12.56 -17.55
CA LYS A 438 -6.02 -11.45 -18.37
C LYS A 438 -7.17 -10.58 -18.82
N VAL A 439 -6.97 -9.25 -18.82
CA VAL A 439 -7.83 -8.31 -19.50
C VAL A 439 -7.14 -7.79 -20.76
N VAL A 440 -7.85 -7.81 -21.87
CA VAL A 440 -7.36 -7.29 -23.15
C VAL A 440 -7.74 -5.82 -23.27
N VAL A 441 -6.75 -4.98 -23.58
CA VAL A 441 -6.97 -3.55 -23.83
C VAL A 441 -6.57 -3.25 -25.28
N PHE A 442 -7.54 -2.79 -26.05
CA PHE A 442 -7.27 -2.36 -27.43
C PHE A 442 -6.61 -0.99 -27.45
N ASN A 443 -5.60 -0.84 -28.26
CA ASN A 443 -4.94 0.43 -28.53
C ASN A 443 -5.41 1.00 -29.88
N HIS A 444 -5.68 2.30 -29.96
CA HIS A 444 -6.10 2.98 -31.19
C HIS A 444 -4.90 3.65 -31.86
N GLU A 445 -4.81 3.65 -33.18
CA GLU A 445 -3.64 4.16 -33.94
C GLU A 445 -3.27 5.62 -33.62
N SER A 446 -4.26 6.50 -33.46
CA SER A 446 -4.04 7.90 -33.09
C SER A 446 -3.57 8.10 -31.64
N TRP A 447 -3.56 7.04 -30.83
CA TRP A 447 -3.20 7.10 -29.41
C TRP A 447 -1.87 6.48 -29.08
N ALA A 448 -1.28 5.73 -30.05
CA ALA A 448 -0.18 4.82 -29.80
C ALA A 448 0.98 5.42 -28.97
N GLY A 449 1.26 6.71 -29.13
CA GLY A 449 2.30 7.37 -28.34
C GLY A 449 1.82 7.97 -27.01
N ALA A 450 0.74 8.76 -27.03
CA ALA A 450 0.34 9.55 -25.86
C ALA A 450 -0.45 8.72 -24.83
N VAL A 451 -1.40 7.89 -25.30
CA VAL A 451 -2.19 7.05 -24.38
C VAL A 451 -1.36 5.88 -23.86
N GLN A 452 -0.52 5.28 -24.69
CA GLN A 452 0.43 4.26 -24.23
C GLN A 452 1.33 4.82 -23.13
N GLY A 453 1.81 6.06 -23.27
CA GLY A 453 2.58 6.74 -22.23
C GLY A 453 1.78 6.93 -20.95
N LEU A 454 0.54 7.43 -21.03
CA LEU A 454 -0.33 7.62 -19.85
C LEU A 454 -0.72 6.30 -19.19
N VAL A 455 -1.02 5.28 -19.99
CA VAL A 455 -1.33 3.93 -19.49
C VAL A 455 -0.11 3.32 -18.82
N ASN A 456 1.07 3.43 -19.44
CA ASN A 456 2.33 2.97 -18.87
C ASN A 456 2.66 3.73 -17.58
N ASP A 457 2.40 5.03 -17.51
CA ASP A 457 2.59 5.85 -16.31
C ASP A 457 1.68 5.42 -15.15
N VAL A 458 0.39 5.12 -15.44
CA VAL A 458 -0.58 4.67 -14.43
C VAL A 458 -0.30 3.25 -13.98
N LEU A 459 -0.02 2.36 -14.93
CA LEU A 459 0.32 0.96 -14.65
C LEU A 459 1.80 0.80 -14.31
N GLU A 460 2.61 1.85 -14.53
CA GLU A 460 4.07 1.83 -14.36
C GLU A 460 4.74 0.69 -15.14
N PHE A 461 4.19 0.36 -16.29
CA PHE A 461 4.74 -0.68 -17.14
C PHE A 461 6.07 -0.23 -17.77
N ASP A 462 7.10 -0.98 -17.43
CA ASP A 462 8.35 -1.04 -18.17
C ASP A 462 8.43 -2.39 -18.90
N LYS A 463 9.10 -2.43 -20.05
CA LYS A 463 9.50 -3.71 -20.66
C LYS A 463 10.28 -4.51 -19.61
N LYS A 464 9.88 -5.75 -19.34
CA LYS A 464 10.48 -6.58 -18.30
C LYS A 464 10.87 -7.94 -18.83
N ILE A 465 11.97 -8.46 -18.31
CA ILE A 465 12.30 -9.87 -18.40
C ILE A 465 11.90 -10.54 -17.08
N VAL A 466 11.26 -11.68 -17.18
CA VAL A 466 10.76 -12.42 -16.04
C VAL A 466 11.61 -13.65 -15.77
N CYS A 467 12.07 -13.77 -14.53
CA CYS A 467 12.68 -14.96 -13.99
C CYS A 467 11.59 -16.01 -13.72
N ARG A 468 11.71 -17.17 -14.36
CA ARG A 468 10.76 -18.29 -14.27
C ARG A 468 11.47 -19.60 -14.01
N ASN A 469 10.78 -20.51 -13.38
CA ASN A 469 11.21 -21.88 -13.32
C ASN A 469 11.11 -22.54 -14.71
N VAL A 470 12.06 -23.39 -15.04
CA VAL A 470 12.03 -24.31 -16.19
C VAL A 470 11.58 -25.68 -15.65
N PRO A 471 10.32 -26.08 -15.88
CA PRO A 471 9.75 -27.28 -15.22
C PRO A 471 10.53 -28.57 -15.49
N GLU A 472 11.10 -28.69 -16.70
CA GLU A 472 11.86 -29.85 -17.14
C GLU A 472 13.33 -29.82 -16.66
N SER A 473 13.75 -28.80 -15.92
CA SER A 473 15.12 -28.69 -15.44
C SER A 473 15.47 -29.79 -14.45
N GLU A 474 16.60 -30.45 -14.67
CA GLU A 474 17.20 -31.43 -13.75
C GLU A 474 17.60 -30.83 -12.41
N TYR A 475 17.67 -29.51 -12.32
CA TYR A 475 18.02 -28.75 -11.11
C TYR A 475 16.81 -28.43 -10.22
N ASN A 476 15.59 -28.86 -10.58
CA ASN A 476 14.46 -28.78 -9.68
C ASN A 476 14.66 -29.64 -8.44
N PHE A 477 14.18 -29.18 -7.29
CA PHE A 477 14.30 -29.90 -6.02
C PHE A 477 13.18 -29.51 -5.05
N GLU A 478 13.11 -30.26 -3.98
CA GLU A 478 12.11 -30.09 -2.93
C GLU A 478 12.77 -29.51 -1.67
N LEU A 479 12.04 -28.63 -1.01
CA LEU A 479 12.40 -28.05 0.28
C LEU A 479 11.34 -28.42 1.31
N LEU A 480 11.74 -28.76 2.51
CA LEU A 480 10.83 -28.94 3.62
C LEU A 480 10.64 -27.59 4.33
N ASN A 481 9.40 -27.24 4.55
CA ASN A 481 9.00 -26.08 5.35
C ASN A 481 8.14 -26.51 6.52
N VAL A 482 8.02 -25.66 7.53
CA VAL A 482 7.18 -25.92 8.70
C VAL A 482 6.20 -24.75 8.88
N GLU A 483 4.93 -25.06 9.03
CA GLU A 483 3.89 -24.12 9.39
C GLU A 483 3.81 -24.00 10.91
N TYR A 484 3.60 -22.79 11.37
CA TYR A 484 3.48 -22.48 12.80
C TYR A 484 2.08 -22.01 13.14
N ASP A 485 1.58 -22.46 14.29
CA ASP A 485 0.46 -21.78 14.92
C ASP A 485 0.99 -20.49 15.61
N PRO A 486 0.61 -19.31 15.18
CA PRO A 486 1.04 -18.05 15.79
C PRO A 486 0.35 -17.84 17.14
N ARG A 487 0.65 -18.68 18.12
CA ARG A 487 0.20 -18.47 19.48
C ARG A 487 1.02 -17.35 20.11
N THR A 488 0.35 -16.26 20.42
CA THR A 488 0.91 -15.22 21.25
C THR A 488 0.57 -15.50 22.70
N LYS A 489 1.56 -15.78 23.53
CA LYS A 489 1.39 -15.71 24.98
C LYS A 489 1.49 -14.26 25.40
N THR A 490 0.40 -13.71 25.88
CA THR A 490 0.39 -12.35 26.43
C THR A 490 0.93 -12.40 27.86
N LYS A 491 2.08 -11.77 28.09
CA LYS A 491 2.58 -11.51 29.43
C LYS A 491 2.31 -10.04 29.76
N THR A 492 1.55 -9.79 30.78
CA THR A 492 1.37 -8.42 31.26
C THR A 492 2.67 -7.92 31.88
N VAL A 493 3.27 -6.90 31.28
CA VAL A 493 4.46 -6.24 31.81
C VAL A 493 4.07 -4.85 32.27
N THR A 494 4.31 -4.59 33.56
CA THR A 494 4.12 -3.27 34.13
C THR A 494 5.26 -2.36 33.72
N LYS A 495 5.05 -1.46 32.77
CA LYS A 495 6.05 -0.44 32.42
C LYS A 495 5.74 0.87 33.11
N LYS A 496 6.75 1.44 33.77
CA LYS A 496 6.69 2.82 34.24
C LYS A 496 6.86 3.74 33.04
N PRO A 497 6.07 4.80 32.91
CA PRO A 497 6.23 5.77 31.82
C PRO A 497 7.64 6.36 31.85
N VAL A 498 8.30 6.35 30.71
CA VAL A 498 9.73 6.70 30.60
C VAL A 498 9.97 8.18 30.87
N ASP A 499 9.07 9.07 30.52
CA ASP A 499 9.20 10.50 30.81
C ASP A 499 7.81 11.14 30.96
N ASN A 500 7.41 11.29 32.19
CA ASN A 500 6.20 12.05 32.46
C ASN A 500 6.60 13.53 32.45
N LEU A 501 6.11 14.27 31.46
CA LEU A 501 6.32 15.70 31.31
C LEU A 501 6.03 16.46 32.61
N PHE A 502 5.07 15.98 33.40
CA PHE A 502 4.71 16.52 34.70
C PHE A 502 5.68 16.19 35.83
N LYS A 503 6.60 15.23 35.65
CA LYS A 503 7.72 15.03 36.58
C LYS A 503 8.75 16.15 36.50
N LYS A 504 8.94 16.71 35.29
CA LYS A 504 9.80 17.87 35.11
C LYS A 504 9.14 19.15 35.60
N GLY A 505 7.81 19.19 35.68
CA GLY A 505 7.02 20.32 36.11
C GLY A 505 6.97 21.47 35.10
N TYR A 506 7.38 21.19 33.85
CA TYR A 506 7.29 22.13 32.74
C TYR A 506 7.25 21.43 31.40
N VAL A 507 6.80 22.14 30.36
CA VAL A 507 6.77 21.74 28.96
C VAL A 507 7.79 22.57 28.20
N ALA A 508 8.67 21.98 27.40
CA ALA A 508 9.55 22.74 26.53
C ALA A 508 8.73 23.41 25.42
N LEU A 509 8.61 24.74 25.48
CA LEU A 509 7.92 25.55 24.48
C LEU A 509 8.91 26.04 23.43
N ALA A 510 8.42 26.58 22.30
CA ALA A 510 9.24 27.23 21.32
C ALA A 510 9.95 28.45 21.92
N THR A 511 11.20 28.68 21.51
CA THR A 511 11.99 29.83 21.99
C THR A 511 11.46 31.14 21.43
N ALA A 512 11.74 32.26 22.11
CA ALA A 512 11.29 33.60 21.69
C ALA A 512 11.71 33.99 20.25
N GLN A 513 12.80 33.43 19.73
CA GLN A 513 13.27 33.67 18.36
C GLN A 513 12.40 33.00 17.28
N GLU A 514 11.65 31.95 17.62
CA GLU A 514 10.70 31.27 16.70
C GLU A 514 9.33 31.97 16.65
N GLN A 515 9.16 33.03 17.41
CA GLN A 515 7.87 33.75 17.55
C GLN A 515 7.84 35.07 16.77
N GLU A 516 8.81 35.34 15.88
CA GLU A 516 8.84 36.56 15.09
C GLU A 516 7.61 36.69 14.19
N GLU A 517 7.11 37.94 14.09
CA GLU A 517 5.96 38.32 13.29
C GLU A 517 6.15 37.85 11.83
N LYS A 518 5.28 36.97 11.35
CA LYS A 518 5.26 36.59 9.94
C LYS A 518 4.61 37.71 9.13
N TYR A 519 5.35 38.26 8.19
CA TYR A 519 4.84 39.19 7.20
C TYR A 519 4.30 38.40 6.00
N ILE A 520 3.07 38.70 5.57
CA ILE A 520 2.53 38.21 4.32
C ILE A 520 2.48 39.37 3.34
N GLU A 521 3.18 39.24 2.21
CA GLU A 521 3.09 40.15 1.07
C GLU A 521 2.01 39.65 0.11
N PHE A 522 1.00 40.46 -0.16
CA PHE A 522 -0.01 40.20 -1.17
C PHE A 522 0.26 41.08 -2.38
N ASP A 523 0.33 40.49 -3.57
CA ASP A 523 0.26 41.20 -4.83
C ASP A 523 -1.18 41.18 -5.31
N GLU A 524 -1.87 42.32 -5.22
CA GLU A 524 -3.20 42.49 -5.78
C GLU A 524 -3.08 43.06 -7.18
N LEU A 525 -3.46 42.30 -8.21
CA LEU A 525 -3.55 42.76 -9.59
C LEU A 525 -4.88 43.49 -9.79
N MET A 526 -4.83 44.78 -9.80
CA MET A 526 -5.99 45.60 -10.18
C MET A 526 -6.20 45.56 -11.69
N SER A 527 -7.45 45.62 -12.13
CA SER A 527 -7.81 45.70 -13.56
C SER A 527 -7.22 46.99 -14.15
N GLY A 528 -6.11 46.83 -14.90
CA GLY A 528 -5.36 47.95 -15.47
C GLY A 528 -3.84 47.80 -15.40
N GLY A 529 -3.35 46.68 -14.86
CA GLY A 529 -1.93 46.33 -14.90
C GLY A 529 -1.07 47.03 -13.84
N VAL A 530 -1.67 47.63 -12.82
CA VAL A 530 -0.93 48.22 -11.67
C VAL A 530 -1.02 47.25 -10.51
N SER A 531 0.12 46.68 -10.08
CA SER A 531 0.20 45.88 -8.86
C SER A 531 0.42 46.76 -7.64
N THR A 532 -0.45 46.60 -6.64
CA THR A 532 -0.26 47.26 -5.35
C THR A 532 0.19 46.20 -4.33
N LYS A 533 1.38 46.40 -3.76
CA LYS A 533 1.90 45.53 -2.71
C LYS A 533 1.39 45.94 -1.34
N TRP A 534 0.67 45.04 -0.70
CA TRP A 534 0.23 45.21 0.67
C TRP A 534 1.10 44.35 1.60
N LYS A 535 1.65 44.99 2.63
CA LYS A 535 2.27 44.30 3.77
C LYS A 535 1.31 44.24 4.92
N THR A 536 0.87 43.06 5.33
CA THR A 536 0.15 42.94 6.58
C THR A 536 0.95 42.10 7.56
N THR A 537 0.98 42.54 8.80
CA THR A 537 1.60 41.79 9.91
C THR A 537 0.55 40.87 10.50
N LEU A 538 0.76 39.55 10.38
CA LEU A 538 -0.03 38.58 11.14
C LEU A 538 0.47 38.61 12.58
N ARG A 539 -0.34 39.15 13.49
CA ARG A 539 -0.09 39.00 14.91
C ARG A 539 -0.50 37.60 15.29
N ASN A 540 0.45 36.83 15.83
CA ASN A 540 0.13 35.54 16.44
C ASN A 540 -0.91 35.76 17.55
N LYS A 541 -1.95 34.94 17.57
CA LYS A 541 -2.91 34.95 18.67
C LYS A 541 -2.19 34.54 19.93
N THR A 542 -2.31 35.34 20.97
CA THR A 542 -1.72 35.08 22.28
C THR A 542 -2.81 34.70 23.27
N TYR A 543 -2.48 33.82 24.18
CA TYR A 543 -3.37 33.32 25.24
C TYR A 543 -2.85 33.71 26.59
N SER A 544 -3.77 34.01 27.53
CA SER A 544 -3.38 34.25 28.89
C SER A 544 -3.11 32.90 29.60
N ILE A 545 -2.34 32.96 30.69
CA ILE A 545 -2.08 31.80 31.54
C ILE A 545 -3.37 31.22 32.08
N ASP A 546 -4.31 32.08 32.46
CA ASP A 546 -5.59 31.70 33.02
C ASP A 546 -6.48 30.97 31.98
N GLU A 547 -6.57 31.53 30.75
CA GLU A 547 -7.30 30.86 29.67
C GLU A 547 -6.70 29.51 29.33
N MET A 548 -5.37 29.42 29.29
CA MET A 548 -4.69 28.17 28.97
C MET A 548 -4.86 27.12 30.04
N ALA A 549 -4.73 27.50 31.33
CA ALA A 549 -4.95 26.62 32.46
C ALA A 549 -6.38 26.09 32.48
N GLN A 550 -7.37 26.97 32.22
CA GLN A 550 -8.77 26.56 32.12
C GLN A 550 -9.00 25.60 30.99
N THR A 551 -8.45 25.90 29.79
CA THR A 551 -8.53 25.00 28.63
C THR A 551 -7.93 23.62 28.92
N MET A 552 -6.77 23.58 29.61
CA MET A 552 -6.14 22.33 30.04
C MET A 552 -7.01 21.57 31.02
N PHE A 553 -7.58 22.25 31.99
CA PHE A 553 -8.46 21.67 33.01
C PHE A 553 -9.74 21.10 32.41
N ASP A 554 -10.34 21.81 31.47
CA ASP A 554 -11.56 21.37 30.76
C ASP A 554 -11.28 20.11 29.95
N ARG A 555 -10.12 20.06 29.26
CA ARG A 555 -9.69 18.85 28.54
C ARG A 555 -9.40 17.65 29.42
N LEU A 556 -8.94 17.85 30.65
CA LEU A 556 -8.82 16.77 31.64
C LEU A 556 -10.21 16.26 32.07
N GLY A 557 -11.24 17.10 31.97
CA GLY A 557 -12.64 16.75 32.22
C GLY A 557 -13.34 16.00 31.09
N GLU A 558 -12.74 15.93 29.89
CA GLU A 558 -13.31 15.26 28.70
C GLU A 558 -13.03 13.74 28.63
N VAL A 559 -12.44 13.16 29.70
CA VAL A 559 -12.04 11.74 29.74
C VAL A 559 -12.81 10.96 30.78
N ASP A 560 -12.87 9.63 30.63
CA ASP A 560 -13.66 8.75 31.48
C ASP A 560 -13.27 8.78 32.98
N GLU A 561 -12.04 9.18 33.30
CA GLU A 561 -11.55 9.36 34.68
C GLU A 561 -11.39 10.86 35.05
N ALA A 562 -12.22 11.70 34.48
CA ALA A 562 -12.16 13.16 34.62
C ALA A 562 -11.95 13.67 36.05
N GLU A 563 -12.75 13.18 36.99
CA GLU A 563 -12.68 13.62 38.39
C GLU A 563 -11.29 13.35 38.98
N THR A 564 -10.69 12.22 38.72
CA THR A 564 -9.36 11.84 39.20
C THR A 564 -8.28 12.76 38.66
N TYR A 565 -8.29 13.02 37.35
CA TYR A 565 -7.29 13.88 36.73
C TYR A 565 -7.43 15.33 37.10
N GLN A 566 -8.67 15.86 37.23
CA GLN A 566 -8.92 17.23 37.68
C GLN A 566 -8.54 17.46 39.15
N GLN A 567 -8.71 16.45 40.02
CA GLN A 567 -8.22 16.52 41.41
C GLN A 567 -6.68 16.50 41.51
N GLU A 568 -6.03 15.69 40.66
CA GLU A 568 -4.57 15.58 40.68
C GLU A 568 -3.88 16.81 40.05
N TYR A 569 -4.54 17.45 39.09
CA TYR A 569 -4.08 18.64 38.36
C TYR A 569 -5.09 19.80 38.46
N PRO A 570 -5.27 20.37 39.63
CA PRO A 570 -6.12 21.53 39.78
C PRO A 570 -5.58 22.74 39.01
N ILE A 571 -6.45 23.69 38.71
CA ILE A 571 -6.14 24.87 37.87
C ILE A 571 -4.88 25.60 38.33
N GLU A 572 -4.66 25.77 39.64
CA GLU A 572 -3.47 26.46 40.16
C GLU A 572 -2.19 25.68 39.92
N LYS A 573 -2.22 24.34 39.91
CA LYS A 573 -1.07 23.52 39.56
C LYS A 573 -0.78 23.63 38.06
N LEU A 574 -1.79 23.66 37.21
CA LEU A 574 -1.64 23.86 35.76
C LEU A 574 -1.05 25.25 35.48
N LYS A 575 -1.52 26.31 36.16
CA LYS A 575 -0.93 27.66 36.05
C LYS A 575 0.56 27.67 36.41
N SER A 576 0.94 26.96 37.49
CA SER A 576 2.33 26.83 37.90
C SER A 576 3.18 26.15 36.86
N ILE A 577 2.69 25.06 36.25
CA ILE A 577 3.35 24.36 35.14
C ILE A 577 3.53 25.27 33.92
N ILE A 578 2.48 26.03 33.55
CA ILE A 578 2.52 26.94 32.40
C ILE A 578 3.55 28.06 32.64
N LYS A 579 3.54 28.67 33.83
CA LYS A 579 4.52 29.73 34.20
C LYS A 579 5.95 29.22 34.10
N ARG A 580 6.22 28.07 34.70
CA ARG A 580 7.55 27.45 34.60
C ARG A 580 7.93 27.08 33.18
N SER A 581 6.98 26.63 32.34
CA SER A 581 7.22 26.33 30.93
C SER A 581 7.64 27.58 30.16
N LEU A 582 7.01 28.73 30.44
CA LEU A 582 7.39 30.01 29.84
C LEU A 582 8.78 30.47 30.31
N GLU A 583 9.07 30.35 31.61
CA GLU A 583 10.35 30.71 32.20
C GLU A 583 11.50 29.87 31.59
N GLU A 584 11.36 28.56 31.53
CA GLU A 584 12.35 27.62 30.99
C GLU A 584 12.57 27.82 29.49
N SER A 585 11.54 28.26 28.74
CA SER A 585 11.62 28.51 27.31
C SER A 585 12.00 29.94 26.95
N GLY A 586 12.19 30.82 27.94
CA GLY A 586 12.50 32.23 27.73
C GLY A 586 11.42 33.02 27.00
N SER A 587 10.17 32.54 27.03
CA SER A 587 9.02 33.17 26.38
C SER A 587 8.15 33.91 27.40
N SER A 588 7.64 35.09 27.01
CA SER A 588 6.73 35.88 27.83
C SER A 588 5.24 35.69 27.49
N VAL A 589 4.96 35.01 26.38
CA VAL A 589 3.60 34.84 25.86
C VAL A 589 3.35 33.41 25.39
N ILE A 590 2.10 32.98 25.48
CA ILE A 590 1.64 31.69 24.95
C ILE A 590 1.09 31.94 23.55
N THR A 591 1.80 31.46 22.54
CA THR A 591 1.36 31.48 21.14
C THR A 591 0.52 30.25 20.82
N ASP A 592 -0.08 30.19 19.63
CA ASP A 592 -0.82 28.99 19.15
C ASP A 592 0.06 27.73 19.19
N GLU A 593 1.34 27.83 18.85
CA GLU A 593 2.27 26.70 18.90
C GLU A 593 2.55 26.26 20.35
N SER A 594 2.82 27.22 21.25
CA SER A 594 2.99 26.95 22.69
C SER A 594 1.72 26.35 23.29
N ARG A 595 0.53 26.82 22.89
CA ARG A 595 -0.76 26.27 23.28
C ARG A 595 -0.89 24.80 22.85
N GLN A 596 -0.52 24.48 21.62
CA GLN A 596 -0.58 23.11 21.12
C GLN A 596 0.35 22.19 21.89
N LYS A 597 1.60 22.61 22.16
CA LYS A 597 2.55 21.85 22.98
C LYS A 597 2.03 21.59 24.39
N LEU A 598 1.42 22.58 25.04
CA LEU A 598 0.82 22.45 26.37
C LEU A 598 -0.37 21.48 26.38
N LEU A 599 -1.21 21.53 25.35
CA LEU A 599 -2.34 20.61 25.22
C LEU A 599 -1.90 19.19 24.90
N HIS A 600 -0.85 19.05 24.09
CA HIS A 600 -0.27 17.74 23.78
C HIS A 600 0.33 17.07 25.01
N ALA A 601 0.92 17.89 25.87
CA ALA A 601 1.45 17.44 27.14
C ALA A 601 0.43 16.77 28.07
N LEU A 602 -0.87 17.13 27.96
CA LEU A 602 -1.93 16.48 28.71
C LEU A 602 -2.10 14.99 28.35
N ASN A 603 -1.71 14.59 27.15
CA ASN A 603 -1.79 13.19 26.74
C ASN A 603 -0.83 12.31 27.56
N THR A 604 0.25 12.90 28.10
CA THR A 604 1.20 12.18 28.96
C THR A 604 0.70 11.94 30.37
N ILE A 605 -0.33 12.69 30.83
CA ILE A 605 -0.97 12.47 32.17
C ILE A 605 -1.69 11.12 32.20
N ARG A 606 -2.26 10.69 31.09
CA ARG A 606 -2.94 9.40 30.96
C ARG A 606 -2.01 8.21 31.09
N GLN A 607 -0.71 8.42 31.00
CA GLN A 607 0.31 7.38 31.12
C GLN A 607 0.65 7.09 32.61
N LYS A 608 -0.35 6.78 33.41
CA LYS A 608 -0.11 6.06 34.67
C LYS A 608 0.45 4.69 34.35
N THR A 609 1.09 4.07 35.30
CA THR A 609 1.62 2.70 35.20
C THR A 609 0.69 1.83 34.33
N VAL A 610 1.04 1.63 33.08
CA VAL A 610 0.20 0.88 32.14
C VAL A 610 0.67 -0.57 32.18
N GLU A 611 -0.24 -1.47 32.46
CA GLU A 611 -0.05 -2.88 32.18
C GLU A 611 -0.09 -3.07 30.67
N ILE A 612 1.07 -3.24 30.06
CA ILE A 612 1.17 -3.50 28.64
C ILE A 612 1.20 -5.01 28.45
N PRO A 613 0.24 -5.58 27.72
CA PRO A 613 0.36 -6.95 27.29
C PRO A 613 1.56 -7.06 26.34
N GLU A 614 2.63 -7.66 26.78
CA GLU A 614 3.76 -8.01 25.94
C GLU A 614 3.45 -9.32 25.25
N ALA A 615 3.16 -9.28 23.96
CA ALA A 615 3.00 -10.48 23.17
C ALA A 615 4.37 -11.14 22.99
N ARG A 616 4.53 -12.36 23.51
CA ARG A 616 5.65 -13.23 23.18
C ARG A 616 5.21 -14.21 22.12
N PHE A 617 5.87 -14.16 21.01
CA PHE A 617 5.68 -15.13 19.93
C PHE A 617 6.25 -16.48 20.38
N GLU A 618 5.42 -17.50 20.38
CA GLU A 618 5.81 -18.87 20.65
C GLU A 618 5.62 -19.68 19.34
N ILE A 619 6.70 -20.23 18.83
CA ILE A 619 6.66 -21.13 17.67
C ILE A 619 6.17 -22.50 18.14
N VAL A 620 4.97 -22.86 17.71
CA VAL A 620 4.45 -24.22 17.84
C VAL A 620 4.31 -24.78 16.43
N PRO A 621 5.18 -25.72 16.01
CA PRO A 621 5.06 -26.34 14.70
C PRO A 621 3.74 -27.13 14.62
N THR A 622 2.98 -26.90 13.57
CA THR A 622 1.68 -27.54 13.34
C THR A 622 1.70 -28.56 12.23
N ASN A 623 2.41 -28.25 11.16
CA ASN A 623 2.47 -29.08 9.96
C ASN A 623 3.80 -28.90 9.24
N PHE A 624 4.25 -29.97 8.53
CA PHE A 624 5.40 -29.89 7.64
C PHE A 624 4.93 -29.99 6.20
N THR A 625 5.28 -29.02 5.39
CA THR A 625 4.91 -28.91 3.98
C THR A 625 6.13 -29.05 3.08
N GLU A 626 5.97 -29.74 1.96
CA GLU A 626 6.99 -29.83 0.92
C GLU A 626 6.76 -28.74 -0.12
N ILE A 627 7.81 -27.98 -0.41
CA ILE A 627 7.81 -26.92 -1.41
C ILE A 627 8.65 -27.41 -2.56
N ARG A 628 8.05 -27.59 -3.74
CA ARG A 628 8.76 -27.92 -4.97
C ARG A 628 9.12 -26.64 -5.70
N THR A 629 10.37 -26.53 -6.13
CA THR A 629 10.80 -25.35 -6.91
C THR A 629 10.01 -25.21 -8.21
N SER A 630 9.53 -26.32 -8.79
CA SER A 630 8.70 -26.36 -9.99
C SER A 630 7.26 -25.82 -9.81
N ASP A 631 6.76 -25.71 -8.59
CA ASP A 631 5.40 -25.26 -8.33
C ASP A 631 5.24 -23.72 -8.51
N TYR A 632 6.34 -23.01 -8.66
CA TYR A 632 6.37 -21.56 -8.82
C TYR A 632 6.71 -21.17 -10.26
N ALA A 633 5.75 -20.67 -10.98
CA ALA A 633 5.93 -20.26 -12.37
C ALA A 633 6.77 -18.98 -12.52
N LYS A 634 6.71 -18.08 -11.54
CA LYS A 634 7.41 -16.80 -11.55
C LYS A 634 8.18 -16.60 -10.24
N TYR A 635 9.44 -16.23 -10.35
CA TYR A 635 10.32 -15.94 -9.21
C TYR A 635 10.58 -14.44 -9.04
N ASP A 636 10.90 -13.73 -10.11
CA ASP A 636 11.17 -12.30 -10.09
C ASP A 636 10.99 -11.67 -11.48
N SER A 637 11.15 -10.37 -11.59
CA SER A 637 11.18 -9.67 -12.87
C SER A 637 12.07 -8.44 -12.81
N VAL A 638 12.70 -8.10 -13.95
CA VAL A 638 13.60 -6.96 -14.07
C VAL A 638 13.24 -6.08 -15.26
N SER A 639 13.31 -4.76 -15.07
CA SER A 639 13.18 -3.75 -16.11
C SER A 639 14.54 -3.10 -16.41
N ALA A 640 14.66 -2.44 -17.56
CA ALA A 640 15.88 -1.72 -17.95
C ALA A 640 16.30 -0.68 -16.88
N SER A 641 15.34 0.08 -16.37
CA SER A 641 15.60 1.09 -15.33
C SER A 641 16.15 0.51 -14.03
N SER A 642 15.73 -0.72 -13.68
CA SER A 642 16.24 -1.44 -12.51
C SER A 642 17.65 -1.98 -12.72
N LEU A 643 17.97 -2.45 -13.93
CA LEU A 643 19.31 -2.95 -14.28
C LEU A 643 20.38 -1.85 -14.29
N HIS A 644 20.01 -0.62 -14.54
CA HIS A 644 20.91 0.54 -14.49
C HIS A 644 21.29 0.98 -13.07
N LYS A 645 20.47 0.60 -12.06
CA LYS A 645 20.68 1.00 -10.67
C LYS A 645 21.52 -0.03 -9.94
N ASP A 646 20.86 -0.97 -9.29
CA ASP A 646 21.47 -1.88 -8.35
C ASP A 646 21.18 -3.36 -8.65
N LYS A 647 20.32 -3.66 -9.63
CA LYS A 647 19.97 -5.04 -10.02
C LYS A 647 20.90 -5.57 -11.09
N TYR A 648 21.19 -6.87 -11.00
CA TYR A 648 22.07 -7.60 -11.92
C TYR A 648 21.30 -8.76 -12.51
N LEU A 649 21.45 -8.99 -13.81
CA LEU A 649 20.80 -10.07 -14.55
C LEU A 649 21.84 -11.12 -14.97
N PHE A 650 21.69 -12.34 -14.45
CA PHE A 650 22.51 -13.49 -14.84
C PHE A 650 21.77 -14.33 -15.86
N VAL A 651 22.39 -14.56 -17.01
CA VAL A 651 21.78 -15.22 -18.17
C VAL A 651 22.74 -16.23 -18.79
N THR A 652 22.17 -17.29 -19.37
CA THR A 652 22.92 -18.25 -20.19
C THR A 652 22.57 -18.10 -21.65
N GLY A 653 23.35 -18.73 -22.55
CA GLY A 653 23.02 -18.76 -23.99
C GLY A 653 21.68 -19.43 -24.31
N GLU A 654 21.13 -20.23 -23.41
CA GLU A 654 19.82 -20.89 -23.55
C GLU A 654 18.65 -20.05 -23.03
N THR A 655 18.90 -18.94 -22.36
CA THR A 655 17.84 -18.08 -21.78
C THR A 655 16.78 -17.67 -22.80
N VAL A 656 17.19 -17.36 -24.04
CA VAL A 656 16.30 -16.94 -25.13
C VAL A 656 15.22 -17.98 -25.47
N ASN A 657 15.49 -19.27 -25.19
CA ASN A 657 14.53 -20.35 -25.46
C ASN A 657 13.37 -20.35 -24.45
N HIS A 658 13.57 -19.74 -23.28
CA HIS A 658 12.64 -19.76 -22.16
C HIS A 658 11.98 -18.39 -21.87
N ILE A 659 12.12 -17.42 -22.76
CA ILE A 659 11.48 -16.12 -22.65
C ILE A 659 10.35 -15.96 -23.68
N SER A 660 9.34 -15.16 -23.35
CA SER A 660 8.21 -14.89 -24.26
C SER A 660 8.63 -14.09 -25.48
N SER A 661 7.76 -14.06 -26.50
CA SER A 661 8.02 -13.27 -27.71
C SER A 661 8.18 -11.77 -27.41
N GLU A 662 7.43 -11.25 -26.45
CA GLU A 662 7.52 -9.85 -26.01
C GLU A 662 8.83 -9.56 -25.25
N GLU A 663 9.32 -10.53 -24.50
CA GLU A 663 10.59 -10.41 -23.77
C GLU A 663 11.80 -10.53 -24.72
N LYS A 664 11.68 -11.24 -25.86
CA LYS A 664 12.77 -11.42 -26.81
C LYS A 664 13.26 -10.11 -27.41
N GLU A 665 12.34 -9.20 -27.72
CA GLU A 665 12.69 -7.86 -28.21
C GLU A 665 13.51 -7.10 -27.18
N PHE A 666 13.03 -7.09 -25.92
CA PHE A 666 13.74 -6.43 -24.83
C PHE A 666 15.08 -7.09 -24.50
N TYR A 667 15.15 -8.43 -24.55
CA TYR A 667 16.40 -9.16 -24.37
C TYR A 667 17.40 -8.83 -25.48
N GLY A 668 16.95 -8.66 -26.73
CA GLY A 668 17.78 -8.20 -27.84
C GLY A 668 18.38 -6.81 -27.58
N GLU A 669 17.56 -5.85 -27.12
CA GLU A 669 18.05 -4.52 -26.73
C GLU A 669 19.11 -4.58 -25.61
N LEU A 670 18.93 -5.48 -24.62
CA LEU A 670 19.89 -5.70 -23.54
C LEU A 670 21.17 -6.35 -24.06
N SER A 671 21.03 -7.35 -24.94
CA SER A 671 22.16 -8.06 -25.53
C SER A 671 23.05 -7.13 -26.36
N ASP A 672 22.44 -6.22 -27.13
CA ASP A 672 23.17 -5.23 -27.96
C ASP A 672 23.88 -4.17 -27.11
N LYS A 673 23.44 -3.96 -25.86
CA LYS A 673 23.93 -2.93 -24.93
C LYS A 673 24.51 -3.51 -23.64
N LEU A 674 25.03 -4.72 -23.66
CA LEU A 674 25.56 -5.43 -22.49
C LEU A 674 26.48 -4.57 -21.59
N ASN A 675 27.29 -3.70 -22.18
CA ASN A 675 28.20 -2.83 -21.44
C ASN A 675 27.49 -1.64 -20.72
N SER A 676 26.24 -1.38 -21.03
CA SER A 676 25.45 -0.28 -20.44
C SER A 676 24.46 -0.74 -19.39
N PHE A 677 24.26 -2.05 -19.24
CA PHE A 677 23.38 -2.67 -18.24
C PHE A 677 24.16 -3.64 -17.34
N ASN A 678 23.67 -3.89 -16.15
CA ASN A 678 24.24 -4.89 -15.24
C ASN A 678 23.82 -6.31 -15.67
N VAL A 679 24.24 -6.75 -16.86
CA VAL A 679 23.97 -8.09 -17.38
C VAL A 679 25.24 -8.91 -17.34
N VAL A 680 25.16 -10.06 -16.67
CA VAL A 680 26.29 -10.99 -16.48
C VAL A 680 26.03 -12.27 -17.27
N PRO A 681 26.71 -12.49 -18.41
CA PRO A 681 26.56 -13.72 -19.16
C PRO A 681 27.30 -14.87 -18.46
N ILE A 682 26.63 -16.00 -18.30
CA ILE A 682 27.23 -17.26 -17.84
C ILE A 682 27.58 -18.08 -19.08
N ALA A 683 28.85 -18.31 -19.26
CA ALA A 683 29.37 -18.97 -20.49
C ALA A 683 29.02 -20.46 -20.55
N ASN A 684 28.91 -21.13 -19.42
CA ASN A 684 28.70 -22.56 -19.31
C ASN A 684 27.45 -22.88 -18.51
N LYS A 685 26.45 -23.51 -19.13
CA LYS A 685 25.21 -23.94 -18.48
C LYS A 685 25.44 -24.92 -17.31
N TYR A 686 26.51 -25.70 -17.37
CA TYR A 686 26.86 -26.65 -16.29
C TYR A 686 27.41 -25.97 -15.03
N GLU A 687 27.69 -24.68 -15.12
CA GLU A 687 28.03 -23.83 -13.99
C GLU A 687 26.78 -23.14 -13.42
N PHE A 688 25.70 -23.05 -14.20
CA PHE A 688 24.43 -22.41 -13.82
C PHE A 688 23.40 -23.42 -13.33
N LYS A 689 23.73 -24.13 -12.28
CA LYS A 689 22.97 -25.26 -11.72
C LYS A 689 21.71 -24.83 -10.98
N THR A 690 20.87 -24.03 -11.62
CA THR A 690 19.58 -23.56 -11.09
C THR A 690 18.43 -23.93 -12.04
N PRO A 691 17.23 -24.21 -11.50
CA PRO A 691 16.07 -24.46 -12.36
C PRO A 691 15.49 -23.21 -13.02
N LEU A 692 16.08 -22.05 -12.77
CA LEU A 692 15.58 -20.77 -13.29
C LEU A 692 16.14 -20.50 -14.71
N ASN A 693 15.32 -19.91 -15.58
CA ASN A 693 15.74 -19.50 -16.92
C ASN A 693 16.82 -18.41 -16.90
N LEU A 694 16.78 -17.56 -15.89
CA LEU A 694 17.72 -16.49 -15.58
C LEU A 694 17.64 -16.17 -14.08
N VAL A 695 18.60 -15.42 -13.54
CA VAL A 695 18.57 -15.01 -12.14
C VAL A 695 18.79 -13.51 -12.02
N ILE A 696 17.99 -12.88 -11.19
CA ILE A 696 18.06 -11.46 -10.89
C ILE A 696 18.63 -11.28 -9.49
N ALA A 697 19.75 -10.59 -9.35
CA ALA A 697 20.27 -10.17 -8.06
C ALA A 697 19.78 -8.74 -7.76
N ASP A 698 19.29 -8.53 -6.55
CA ASP A 698 18.71 -7.26 -6.09
C ASP A 698 19.74 -6.29 -5.56
N SER A 699 20.97 -6.76 -5.36
CA SER A 699 22.07 -5.99 -4.80
C SER A 699 23.41 -6.49 -5.31
N LYS A 700 24.43 -5.64 -5.22
CA LYS A 700 25.79 -6.00 -5.55
C LYS A 700 26.38 -7.16 -4.68
N PRO A 701 26.08 -7.25 -3.38
CA PRO A 701 26.45 -8.43 -2.59
C PRO A 701 25.86 -9.73 -3.12
N GLU A 702 24.56 -9.75 -3.46
CA GLU A 702 23.91 -10.92 -4.05
C GLU A 702 24.53 -11.28 -5.42
N ALA A 703 24.79 -10.29 -6.27
CA ALA A 703 25.44 -10.52 -7.55
C ALA A 703 26.79 -11.22 -7.38
N ARG A 704 27.63 -10.74 -6.47
CA ARG A 704 28.92 -11.38 -6.15
C ARG A 704 28.75 -12.77 -5.57
N PHE A 705 27.65 -13.00 -4.84
CA PHE A 705 27.35 -14.34 -4.32
C PHE A 705 26.99 -15.31 -5.45
N ILE A 706 26.17 -14.87 -6.41
CA ILE A 706 25.86 -15.66 -7.60
C ILE A 706 27.13 -15.93 -8.44
N GLU A 707 27.99 -14.93 -8.60
CA GLU A 707 29.30 -15.11 -9.26
C GLU A 707 30.14 -16.20 -8.56
N MET A 708 30.11 -16.26 -7.25
CA MET A 708 30.80 -17.30 -6.48
C MET A 708 30.18 -18.69 -6.70
N LEU A 709 28.82 -18.78 -6.72
CA LEU A 709 28.10 -20.04 -6.98
C LEU A 709 28.32 -20.57 -8.39
N THR A 710 28.43 -19.68 -9.38
CA THR A 710 28.61 -19.99 -10.81
C THR A 710 30.09 -20.02 -11.23
N ASN A 711 31.01 -19.76 -10.31
CA ASN A 711 32.42 -19.94 -10.59
C ASN A 711 32.75 -21.42 -10.83
N LYS A 712 33.48 -21.72 -11.92
CA LYS A 712 33.83 -23.09 -12.32
C LYS A 712 34.30 -23.96 -11.16
N ASP A 713 35.21 -23.43 -10.34
CA ASP A 713 35.82 -24.21 -9.25
C ASP A 713 34.84 -24.49 -8.08
N THR A 714 33.87 -23.65 -7.88
CA THR A 714 32.86 -23.83 -6.81
C THR A 714 31.65 -24.61 -7.33
N ALA A 715 31.22 -24.33 -8.55
CA ALA A 715 30.08 -24.98 -9.18
C ALA A 715 30.26 -26.52 -9.31
N LEU A 716 31.49 -27.01 -9.40
CA LEU A 716 31.78 -28.47 -9.43
C LEU A 716 31.28 -29.22 -8.20
N PHE A 717 31.24 -28.53 -7.06
CA PHE A 717 30.89 -29.10 -5.74
C PHE A 717 29.47 -28.72 -5.30
N ILE A 718 28.72 -27.99 -6.11
CA ILE A 718 27.30 -27.67 -5.91
C ILE A 718 26.48 -28.59 -6.81
N ASP A 719 25.46 -29.24 -6.25
CA ASP A 719 24.54 -30.05 -7.04
C ASP A 719 23.50 -29.19 -7.75
N LYS A 720 22.86 -28.28 -7.01
CA LYS A 720 21.86 -27.34 -7.48
C LYS A 720 21.66 -26.19 -6.51
N TRP A 721 21.11 -25.09 -6.99
CA TRP A 721 20.79 -23.94 -6.15
C TRP A 721 19.62 -23.14 -6.73
N ILE A 722 18.99 -22.33 -5.89
CA ILE A 722 17.94 -21.41 -6.32
C ILE A 722 18.03 -20.11 -5.52
N LYS A 723 17.78 -18.98 -6.20
CA LYS A 723 17.44 -17.73 -5.54
C LYS A 723 15.94 -17.74 -5.28
N SER A 724 15.53 -17.41 -4.08
CA SER A 724 14.14 -17.44 -3.67
C SER A 724 13.28 -16.47 -4.51
N ALA A 725 12.00 -16.82 -4.68
CA ALA A 725 11.03 -15.88 -5.21
C ALA A 725 10.79 -14.74 -4.23
N HIS A 726 10.51 -13.56 -4.74
CA HIS A 726 10.30 -12.36 -3.92
C HIS A 726 9.11 -12.49 -2.95
N VAL A 727 8.09 -13.24 -3.34
CA VAL A 727 6.86 -13.39 -2.56
C VAL A 727 6.40 -14.85 -2.61
N GLY A 728 6.10 -15.40 -1.43
CA GLY A 728 5.35 -16.64 -1.32
C GLY A 728 6.09 -17.94 -1.61
N PHE A 729 7.42 -17.91 -1.75
CA PHE A 729 8.21 -19.13 -1.99
C PHE A 729 8.49 -19.89 -0.70
N TYR A 730 9.17 -19.25 0.23
CA TYR A 730 9.56 -19.82 1.51
C TYR A 730 9.39 -18.77 2.60
N SER A 731 8.68 -19.06 3.67
CA SER A 731 8.40 -18.07 4.70
C SER A 731 8.83 -18.55 6.07
N ILE A 732 9.67 -17.77 6.73
CA ILE A 732 10.09 -18.01 8.10
C ILE A 732 9.53 -16.89 8.95
N ASN A 733 8.73 -17.24 9.96
CA ASN A 733 8.22 -16.28 10.92
C ASN A 733 9.32 -15.94 11.92
N TYR A 734 9.52 -14.67 12.19
CA TYR A 734 10.48 -14.22 13.18
C TYR A 734 9.90 -13.08 14.03
N SER A 735 10.45 -12.96 15.22
CA SER A 735 10.10 -11.87 16.12
C SER A 735 11.37 -11.13 16.54
N TRP A 736 11.33 -9.83 16.55
CA TRP A 736 12.43 -9.01 16.99
C TRP A 736 11.93 -7.79 17.76
N ARG A 737 12.81 -7.18 18.55
CA ARG A 737 12.47 -6.06 19.41
C ARG A 737 13.66 -5.10 19.51
N SER A 738 13.41 -3.82 19.28
CA SER A 738 14.29 -2.75 19.70
C SER A 738 14.16 -2.53 21.21
N GLU A 739 15.19 -2.02 21.88
CA GLU A 739 15.17 -1.84 23.35
C GLU A 739 14.00 -0.96 23.86
N SER A 740 13.54 -0.03 23.03
CA SER A 740 12.43 0.89 23.32
C SER A 740 11.06 0.43 22.80
N HIS A 741 10.97 -0.68 22.04
CA HIS A 741 9.81 -1.02 21.22
C HIS A 741 9.24 -2.39 21.47
N HIS A 742 8.04 -2.64 20.93
CA HIS A 742 7.37 -3.96 20.97
C HIS A 742 8.08 -4.98 20.12
N SER A 743 7.94 -6.24 20.53
CA SER A 743 8.27 -7.36 19.66
C SER A 743 7.41 -7.30 18.41
N LYS A 744 8.02 -7.11 17.25
CA LYS A 744 7.36 -7.25 15.96
C LYS A 744 7.43 -8.71 15.53
N ILE A 745 6.30 -9.20 15.00
CA ILE A 745 6.26 -10.48 14.30
C ILE A 745 6.23 -10.15 12.82
N SER A 746 7.14 -10.76 12.08
CA SER A 746 7.27 -10.54 10.65
C SER A 746 7.67 -11.83 9.97
N ASN A 747 7.62 -11.84 8.66
CA ASN A 747 8.04 -12.97 7.85
C ASN A 747 9.22 -12.54 7.00
N PHE A 748 10.16 -13.45 6.77
CA PHE A 748 11.19 -13.26 5.77
C PHE A 748 11.38 -14.53 4.95
N ASN A 749 11.86 -14.34 3.75
CA ASN A 749 12.20 -15.39 2.80
C ASN A 749 13.72 -15.35 2.58
N PRO A 750 14.46 -16.40 2.96
CA PRO A 750 15.91 -16.43 2.75
C PRO A 750 16.28 -16.27 1.28
N ASP A 751 17.38 -15.60 1.00
CA ASP A 751 17.77 -15.25 -0.37
C ASP A 751 18.10 -16.46 -1.24
N PHE A 752 18.82 -17.46 -0.70
CA PHE A 752 19.31 -18.60 -1.47
C PHE A 752 19.18 -19.93 -0.75
N PHE A 753 18.89 -20.97 -1.53
CA PHE A 753 19.00 -22.38 -1.14
C PHE A 753 20.01 -23.09 -2.04
N ILE A 754 21.00 -23.74 -1.46
CA ILE A 754 22.11 -24.38 -2.17
C ILE A 754 22.22 -25.81 -1.69
N VAL A 755 22.13 -26.76 -2.60
CA VAL A 755 22.25 -28.21 -2.34
C VAL A 755 23.65 -28.65 -2.68
N THR A 756 24.31 -29.28 -1.73
CA THR A 756 25.61 -29.91 -1.90
C THR A 756 25.65 -31.25 -1.11
N GLY A 757 25.65 -32.37 -1.81
CA GLY A 757 25.50 -33.71 -1.21
C GLY A 757 24.21 -33.79 -0.40
N ASN A 758 24.32 -34.12 0.87
CA ASN A 758 23.19 -34.18 1.80
C ASN A 758 23.05 -32.93 2.68
N ARG A 759 23.58 -31.79 2.23
CA ARG A 759 23.40 -30.48 2.90
C ARG A 759 22.65 -29.51 2.04
N ILE A 760 21.73 -28.78 2.66
CA ILE A 760 21.04 -27.62 2.09
C ILE A 760 21.48 -26.39 2.86
N ILE A 761 22.34 -25.58 2.24
CA ILE A 761 22.80 -24.32 2.80
C ILE A 761 21.76 -23.27 2.47
N VAL A 762 21.24 -22.61 3.49
CA VAL A 762 20.27 -21.53 3.38
C VAL A 762 20.98 -20.23 3.70
N ALA A 763 21.16 -19.37 2.71
CA ALA A 763 21.95 -18.16 2.86
C ALA A 763 21.08 -16.90 2.76
N GLU A 764 21.30 -16.00 3.71
CA GLU A 764 20.79 -14.62 3.67
C GLU A 764 21.98 -13.68 3.42
N VAL A 765 21.99 -13.00 2.28
CA VAL A 765 23.13 -12.19 1.82
C VAL A 765 22.97 -10.74 2.27
N LYS A 766 24.02 -10.19 2.89
CA LYS A 766 24.06 -8.79 3.33
C LYS A 766 25.36 -8.11 2.90
N GLY A 767 25.35 -6.77 2.85
CA GLY A 767 26.55 -5.99 2.60
C GLY A 767 27.50 -5.99 3.81
N ASN A 768 28.78 -5.69 3.54
CA ASN A 768 29.79 -5.61 4.61
C ASN A 768 29.55 -4.50 5.63
N GLU A 769 28.77 -3.48 5.29
CA GLU A 769 28.38 -2.39 6.19
C GLU A 769 27.60 -2.91 7.40
N LYS A 770 26.83 -4.01 7.24
CA LYS A 770 26.08 -4.62 8.34
C LYS A 770 26.95 -5.26 9.43
N LEU A 771 28.25 -5.49 9.14
CA LEU A 771 29.21 -5.97 10.14
C LEU A 771 29.51 -4.92 11.23
N ARG A 772 29.20 -3.64 10.99
CA ARG A 772 29.51 -2.56 11.93
C ARG A 772 28.43 -2.36 12.99
N GLY A 773 27.18 -2.76 12.69
CA GLY A 773 26.07 -2.57 13.61
C GLY A 773 25.69 -1.09 13.85
N ASP A 774 26.08 -0.20 12.93
CA ASP A 774 25.88 1.25 13.08
C ASP A 774 24.39 1.64 13.09
N ASP A 775 23.53 0.84 12.51
CA ASP A 775 22.06 0.99 12.55
C ASP A 775 21.49 -0.03 13.55
N GLU A 776 21.08 0.44 14.71
CA GLU A 776 20.55 -0.41 15.79
C GLU A 776 19.28 -1.16 15.37
N HIS A 777 18.40 -0.53 14.63
CA HIS A 777 17.16 -1.14 14.14
C HIS A 777 17.47 -2.31 13.21
N ASP A 778 18.29 -2.10 12.19
CA ASP A 778 18.74 -3.14 11.25
C ASP A 778 19.49 -4.28 11.97
N TYR A 779 20.31 -3.95 12.95
CA TYR A 779 21.05 -4.95 13.75
C TYR A 779 20.07 -5.85 14.50
N LEU A 780 19.12 -5.28 15.23
CA LEU A 780 18.17 -6.03 16.04
C LEU A 780 17.19 -6.87 15.17
N GLU A 781 16.78 -6.35 14.03
CA GLU A 781 15.98 -7.10 13.07
C GLU A 781 16.75 -8.29 12.51
N ASN A 782 17.98 -8.11 12.05
CA ASN A 782 18.81 -9.19 11.53
C ASN A 782 19.16 -10.21 12.62
N LYS A 783 19.37 -9.75 13.86
CA LYS A 783 19.52 -10.64 15.03
C LYS A 783 18.27 -11.48 15.25
N GLY A 784 17.11 -10.88 15.19
CA GLY A 784 15.81 -11.59 15.24
C GLY A 784 15.73 -12.66 14.14
N LYS A 785 15.95 -12.29 12.88
CA LYS A 785 15.98 -13.22 11.74
C LYS A 785 16.93 -14.40 11.98
N ASN A 786 18.15 -14.11 12.45
CA ASN A 786 19.16 -15.15 12.70
C ASN A 786 18.72 -16.16 13.76
N VAL A 787 18.21 -15.67 14.89
CA VAL A 787 17.74 -16.55 15.98
C VAL A 787 16.59 -17.44 15.53
N TRP A 788 15.60 -16.84 14.86
CA TRP A 788 14.41 -17.57 14.46
C TRP A 788 14.64 -18.51 13.29
N ALA A 789 15.47 -18.13 12.30
CA ALA A 789 15.84 -19.04 11.22
C ALA A 789 16.64 -20.25 11.70
N LYS A 790 17.56 -20.09 12.64
CA LYS A 790 18.28 -21.21 13.22
C LYS A 790 17.34 -22.19 13.91
N LYS A 791 16.40 -21.69 14.72
CA LYS A 791 15.36 -22.53 15.35
C LYS A 791 14.47 -23.24 14.31
N HIS A 792 14.08 -22.51 13.26
CA HIS A 792 13.26 -23.06 12.19
C HIS A 792 13.95 -24.27 11.53
N PHE A 793 15.21 -24.12 11.15
CA PHE A 793 15.95 -25.23 10.52
C PHE A 793 16.39 -26.31 11.50
N GLU A 794 16.53 -26.02 12.80
CA GLU A 794 16.70 -27.07 13.84
C GLU A 794 15.45 -27.97 13.88
N ILE A 795 14.24 -27.37 13.91
CA ILE A 795 12.97 -28.13 13.89
C ILE A 795 12.85 -28.99 12.62
N ILE A 796 13.22 -28.45 11.46
CA ILE A 796 13.23 -29.20 10.20
C ILE A 796 14.24 -30.36 10.25
N ASN A 797 15.42 -30.11 10.78
CA ASN A 797 16.46 -31.13 10.88
C ASN A 797 16.06 -32.29 11.84
N GLU A 798 15.40 -31.95 12.94
CA GLU A 798 14.83 -32.96 13.86
C GLU A 798 13.74 -33.82 13.19
N GLU A 799 12.90 -33.16 12.38
CA GLU A 799 11.86 -33.87 11.63
C GLU A 799 12.45 -34.78 10.55
N LEU A 800 13.46 -34.31 9.81
CA LEU A 800 14.18 -35.12 8.82
C LEU A 800 14.87 -36.33 9.46
N GLU A 801 15.43 -36.16 10.66
CA GLU A 801 16.01 -37.25 11.41
C GLU A 801 14.97 -38.32 11.79
N LYS A 802 13.79 -37.88 12.27
CA LYS A 802 12.66 -38.79 12.57
C LYS A 802 12.18 -39.56 11.34
N ARG A 803 12.26 -38.92 10.15
CA ARG A 803 11.92 -39.54 8.86
C ARG A 803 13.05 -40.46 8.33
N GLY A 804 14.18 -40.56 9.01
CA GLY A 804 15.32 -41.33 8.57
C GLY A 804 16.12 -40.75 7.42
N SER A 805 15.99 -39.43 7.19
CA SER A 805 16.71 -38.70 6.14
C SER A 805 18.07 -38.21 6.64
N ASP A 806 19.10 -38.36 5.79
CA ASP A 806 20.45 -37.84 6.05
C ASP A 806 20.61 -36.36 5.64
N VAL A 807 19.59 -35.76 5.01
CA VAL A 807 19.61 -34.37 4.60
C VAL A 807 19.55 -33.47 5.82
N ARG A 808 20.37 -32.40 5.84
CA ARG A 808 20.38 -31.40 6.90
C ARG A 808 20.45 -29.99 6.31
N TYR A 809 19.70 -29.11 6.90
CA TYR A 809 19.70 -27.67 6.59
C TYR A 809 20.68 -26.92 7.46
N LYS A 810 21.39 -25.97 6.87
CA LYS A 810 22.30 -25.05 7.56
C LYS A 810 21.97 -23.62 7.16
N PHE A 811 21.43 -22.84 8.07
CA PHE A 811 21.19 -21.40 7.86
C PHE A 811 22.43 -20.58 8.20
N THR A 812 22.70 -19.55 7.40
CA THR A 812 23.79 -18.59 7.64
C THR A 812 23.47 -17.21 7.04
N PHE A 813 23.76 -16.17 7.79
CA PHE A 813 23.94 -14.84 7.22
C PHE A 813 25.33 -14.77 6.59
N ILE A 814 25.44 -14.14 5.41
CA ILE A 814 26.73 -14.07 4.72
C ILE A 814 26.99 -12.71 4.10
N THR A 815 28.25 -12.28 4.15
CA THR A 815 28.70 -11.04 3.53
C THR A 815 29.85 -11.34 2.55
N PRO A 816 30.18 -10.42 1.63
CA PRO A 816 31.29 -10.61 0.69
C PRO A 816 32.61 -11.01 1.32
N LYS A 817 32.88 -10.66 2.57
CA LYS A 817 34.07 -11.10 3.29
C LYS A 817 34.12 -12.59 3.55
N SER A 818 32.96 -13.22 3.75
CA SER A 818 32.86 -14.65 4.11
C SER A 818 32.62 -15.57 2.91
N PHE A 819 32.44 -15.04 1.69
CA PHE A 819 32.15 -15.85 0.49
C PHE A 819 33.26 -16.86 0.20
N GLY A 820 34.51 -16.44 0.28
CA GLY A 820 35.64 -17.34 0.07
C GLY A 820 35.69 -18.48 1.06
N ALA A 821 35.42 -18.22 2.34
CA ALA A 821 35.39 -19.23 3.38
C ALA A 821 34.26 -20.26 3.18
N LEU A 822 33.08 -19.80 2.74
CA LEU A 822 31.96 -20.67 2.38
C LEU A 822 32.30 -21.54 1.15
N ALA A 823 32.90 -20.95 0.11
CA ALA A 823 33.33 -21.68 -1.07
C ALA A 823 34.32 -22.77 -0.73
N GLU A 824 35.28 -22.50 0.14
CA GLU A 824 36.25 -23.50 0.61
C GLU A 824 35.61 -24.60 1.47
N ALA A 825 34.57 -24.25 2.27
CA ALA A 825 33.81 -25.26 3.02
C ALA A 825 33.06 -26.20 2.06
N ILE A 826 32.44 -25.67 1.00
CA ILE A 826 31.74 -26.43 -0.04
C ILE A 826 32.75 -27.36 -0.79
N LYS A 827 33.85 -26.79 -1.29
CA LYS A 827 34.89 -27.53 -2.02
C LYS A 827 35.53 -28.68 -1.22
N SER A 828 35.46 -28.60 0.08
CA SER A 828 36.09 -29.64 0.92
C SER A 828 35.41 -31.00 0.89
N GLU A 829 34.18 -31.10 0.32
CA GLU A 829 33.32 -32.29 0.32
C GLU A 829 33.07 -32.89 1.72
N LYS A 830 33.46 -32.19 2.77
CA LYS A 830 33.29 -32.60 4.16
C LYS A 830 32.09 -31.91 4.78
N THR A 831 31.06 -32.68 5.04
CA THR A 831 29.81 -32.17 5.65
C THR A 831 30.04 -31.45 6.97
N ASP A 832 31.00 -31.93 7.77
CA ASP A 832 31.35 -31.33 9.07
C ASP A 832 31.93 -29.90 8.93
N LYS A 833 32.58 -29.59 7.81
CA LYS A 833 33.04 -28.22 7.55
C LYS A 833 31.91 -27.26 7.22
N ILE A 834 30.89 -27.74 6.48
CA ILE A 834 29.67 -26.98 6.20
C ILE A 834 28.89 -26.76 7.50
N ASP A 835 28.72 -27.81 8.28
CA ASP A 835 27.99 -27.76 9.55
C ASP A 835 28.62 -26.78 10.56
N LYS A 836 29.96 -26.73 10.60
CA LYS A 836 30.76 -25.86 11.47
C LYS A 836 30.96 -24.45 10.89
N PHE A 837 30.61 -24.23 9.62
CA PHE A 837 30.77 -22.90 9.01
C PHE A 837 29.96 -21.86 9.78
N THR A 838 30.60 -20.75 10.08
CA THR A 838 29.99 -19.59 10.73
C THR A 838 30.60 -18.35 10.10
N SER A 839 29.77 -17.48 9.57
CA SER A 839 30.22 -16.24 8.96
C SER A 839 30.59 -15.19 10.01
N GLU A 840 31.31 -14.14 9.62
CA GLU A 840 31.57 -12.99 10.49
C GLU A 840 30.26 -12.34 10.95
N LEU A 841 29.25 -12.25 10.07
CA LEU A 841 27.97 -11.64 10.40
C LEU A 841 27.16 -12.53 11.35
N ASP A 842 27.20 -13.85 11.19
CA ASP A 842 26.60 -14.77 12.16
C ASP A 842 27.16 -14.60 13.57
N ILE A 843 28.46 -14.27 13.70
CA ILE A 843 29.09 -14.02 14.98
C ILE A 843 28.60 -12.69 15.58
N VAL A 844 28.49 -11.65 14.75
CA VAL A 844 27.99 -10.34 15.17
C VAL A 844 26.52 -10.39 15.61
N LEU A 845 25.70 -11.25 15.00
CA LEU A 845 24.27 -11.40 15.26
C LEU A 845 23.95 -12.43 16.37
N GLN A 846 24.94 -13.05 16.96
CA GLN A 846 24.76 -13.91 18.14
C GLN A 846 24.46 -13.07 19.40
#